data_f26ed840534e1ed55a3e87f8224387dd
#
_entry.id   f26ed840534e1ed55a3e87f8224387dd
#
_cell.length_a   1.000
_cell.length_b   1.000
_cell.length_c   1.000
_cell.angle_alpha   90.00
_cell.angle_beta   90.00
_cell.angle_gamma   90.00
#
_symmetry.space_group_name_H-M   'P 1'
#
loop_
_entity.id
_entity.type
_entity.pdbx_description
1 polymer ?
#
loop_
_entity_poly.entity_id
_entity_poly.type
_entity_poly.pdbx_seq_one_letter_code
_entity_poly.pdbx_strand_id
1 'polypeptide(L)'
;MSFSQEAPLGTLSGTIQDADYGGSVLNAKVTILKNQTSVKANGDGRYIIDSLPEGIYTLVVTASFYKTSRIESVVIGAGESKKLDIPLFNDNSEVFELEAFSVKAAVLEESDIGLISQRQKAPAISDAMGAESFSRLGLGNVAEALSKVTGTSIQDGKYVIVRGLSDRYNTTTLNGSTIPSADPNRKSVQLDQFPTDLLDVIETTKTFTPDKSGDFTGGAIDIRTKSFPDQFFYNVSYGIGYNANTTGDSFLSYPGGGDDWLGKDDGTRSIPERLLQNENLSSLSNEEQSEILNEFSPVVSPVDSGDAPLNQRFSFAFGDSILLSGDGEKRLGYAASLTHSRDFRTRIGAPEVRYQFDRGVEGNVMVPEYDMSVDESENSVNLGGLFNVALQLSSDDEIGLKNFYNQSGNDRSFFQQGIVEGSESKYLRESRIHFTERNIRSSQLYGKHVLNALGGGKIEWDYSKSKSSQNEPDYIIFFDAVDLESFRDVDEDLSRVEPEDWKFPTGFTNRRMYRSLEENADEFGFDFDLPISFGDRGGSSFKTGFRRIEADREYGQFSFSWGNGDRYIPYTGNRDDYLAGDATRLDENGETGVVMRNLTDAYPEYFGSKKIDAAYIMADIPFFNKFRFLGGLRHEDTAIEVVSKSGRPQFIPDAESGISEDHLLPAANLIYSIDERQNLRFAVTKTIARPSFRELTSAAEFDAIGSFQIIGNPELKMSEVTNFDFRWEMFPENGDELFAVSVFFKELENPIEQVIDRFGFISWDNVETGEVRGLELEARKKLGFLSSQFTAFSVGGNLSVIDSEVNRSQLEIDRKIAEFPDLSPTRELQGQSSLIYNFDTSWEHFQKGTGITLSYNNTGERLYAVTNSSLPLVDEQPAEDLDLIVSQRLGSSWKLKFKVGNLLDSESTRFHTYQGVIFPYSAKESGRTFSMGVSYGK
;
A
#
# COMPACT_ATOMS: atom_id res chain seq x y z
N MET A 1 -62.63 28.39 8.33
CA MET A 1 -62.06 27.06 8.09
C MET A 1 -61.70 27.03 6.60
N SER A 2 -60.43 27.23 6.30
CA SER A 2 -59.90 27.10 4.93
C SER A 2 -59.55 25.66 4.73
N PHE A 3 -60.28 24.95 3.90
CA PHE A 3 -59.86 23.62 3.44
C PHE A 3 -58.66 23.81 2.54
N SER A 4 -57.49 23.41 2.99
CA SER A 4 -56.32 23.20 2.15
C SER A 4 -56.67 22.03 1.23
N GLN A 5 -56.88 22.30 -0.05
CA GLN A 5 -57.03 21.29 -1.08
C GLN A 5 -55.64 20.63 -1.24
N GLU A 6 -55.48 19.36 -0.81
CA GLU A 6 -54.29 18.61 -1.08
C GLU A 6 -54.05 18.56 -2.60
N ALA A 7 -52.83 18.90 -3.03
CA ALA A 7 -52.47 18.84 -4.42
C ALA A 7 -52.61 17.37 -4.92
N PRO A 8 -53.20 17.14 -6.11
CA PRO A 8 -53.40 15.80 -6.61
C PRO A 8 -52.03 15.13 -6.83
N LEU A 9 -51.88 13.92 -6.30
CA LEU A 9 -50.69 13.11 -6.40
C LEU A 9 -50.54 12.53 -7.78
N GLY A 10 -49.33 12.53 -8.33
CA GLY A 10 -48.97 11.96 -9.64
C GLY A 10 -48.65 10.46 -9.54
N THR A 11 -48.51 9.83 -10.70
CA THR A 11 -48.15 8.42 -10.86
C THR A 11 -47.05 8.28 -11.90
N LEU A 12 -46.01 7.53 -11.57
CA LEU A 12 -44.95 7.15 -12.51
C LEU A 12 -45.05 5.65 -12.86
N SER A 13 -45.12 5.32 -14.14
CA SER A 13 -45.23 3.95 -14.60
C SER A 13 -44.36 3.73 -15.84
N GLY A 14 -44.04 2.48 -16.17
CA GLY A 14 -43.28 2.13 -17.36
C GLY A 14 -42.88 0.67 -17.40
N THR A 15 -42.03 0.33 -18.36
CA THR A 15 -41.45 -0.99 -18.51
C THR A 15 -39.92 -0.90 -18.38
N ILE A 16 -39.33 -1.91 -17.74
CA ILE A 16 -37.90 -2.08 -17.70
C ILE A 16 -37.50 -3.13 -18.70
N GLN A 17 -36.71 -2.76 -19.66
CA GLN A 17 -36.34 -3.60 -20.80
C GLN A 17 -34.85 -3.84 -20.82
N ASP A 18 -34.44 -5.05 -21.17
CA ASP A 18 -33.07 -5.36 -21.51
C ASP A 18 -32.70 -4.60 -22.80
N ALA A 19 -31.77 -3.68 -22.67
CA ALA A 19 -31.28 -2.82 -23.75
C ALA A 19 -30.58 -3.64 -24.84
N ASP A 20 -30.08 -4.81 -24.48
CA ASP A 20 -29.24 -5.65 -25.33
C ASP A 20 -30.04 -6.70 -26.07
N TYR A 21 -31.09 -7.28 -25.43
CA TYR A 21 -31.89 -8.36 -25.98
C TYR A 21 -33.34 -7.96 -26.30
N GLY A 22 -33.78 -6.75 -25.86
CA GLY A 22 -35.18 -6.29 -26.10
C GLY A 22 -36.25 -7.02 -25.27
N GLY A 23 -35.85 -7.83 -24.29
CA GLY A 23 -36.75 -8.56 -23.39
C GLY A 23 -37.11 -7.73 -22.16
N SER A 24 -38.16 -8.17 -21.43
CA SER A 24 -38.54 -7.57 -20.16
C SER A 24 -37.59 -7.99 -19.02
N VAL A 25 -37.12 -7.04 -18.22
CA VAL A 25 -36.28 -7.34 -17.05
C VAL A 25 -37.20 -7.62 -15.86
N LEU A 26 -37.19 -8.88 -15.44
CA LEU A 26 -37.99 -9.38 -14.31
C LEU A 26 -37.37 -8.91 -12.98
N ASN A 27 -38.24 -8.59 -11.99
CA ASN A 27 -37.82 -8.24 -10.66
C ASN A 27 -36.86 -7.02 -10.55
N ALA A 28 -36.67 -6.26 -11.62
CA ALA A 28 -35.93 -5.01 -11.56
C ALA A 28 -36.59 -4.07 -10.57
N LYS A 29 -35.76 -3.39 -9.76
CA LYS A 29 -36.21 -2.49 -8.71
C LYS A 29 -35.99 -1.05 -9.12
N VAL A 30 -37.03 -0.25 -9.07
CA VAL A 30 -37.02 1.20 -9.27
C VAL A 30 -37.11 1.87 -7.90
N THR A 31 -36.09 2.64 -7.54
CA THR A 31 -36.02 3.38 -6.28
C THR A 31 -35.97 4.87 -6.57
N ILE A 32 -36.79 5.66 -5.85
CA ILE A 32 -36.74 7.13 -5.85
C ILE A 32 -35.79 7.58 -4.74
N LEU A 33 -34.67 8.24 -5.07
CA LEU A 33 -33.66 8.64 -4.08
C LEU A 33 -34.18 9.64 -3.04
N LYS A 34 -35.11 10.52 -3.41
CA LYS A 34 -35.57 11.61 -2.55
C LYS A 34 -36.36 11.14 -1.33
N ASN A 35 -37.17 10.08 -1.45
CA ASN A 35 -38.04 9.55 -0.39
C ASN A 35 -37.86 8.04 -0.19
N GLN A 36 -36.87 7.45 -0.82
CA GLN A 36 -36.52 6.02 -0.78
C GLN A 36 -37.68 5.07 -1.12
N THR A 37 -38.75 5.58 -1.71
CA THR A 37 -39.85 4.75 -2.20
C THR A 37 -39.33 3.84 -3.31
N SER A 38 -39.60 2.53 -3.23
CA SER A 38 -39.20 1.60 -4.25
C SER A 38 -40.29 0.61 -4.62
N VAL A 39 -40.30 0.20 -5.90
CA VAL A 39 -41.21 -0.82 -6.43
C VAL A 39 -40.40 -1.83 -7.25
N LYS A 40 -40.90 -3.08 -7.27
CA LYS A 40 -40.37 -4.12 -8.17
C LYS A 40 -41.20 -4.19 -9.45
N ALA A 41 -40.51 -4.38 -10.55
CA ALA A 41 -41.18 -4.69 -11.82
C ALA A 41 -41.77 -6.11 -11.77
N ASN A 42 -42.94 -6.26 -12.33
CA ASN A 42 -43.65 -7.56 -12.43
C ASN A 42 -43.03 -8.50 -13.49
N GLY A 43 -43.67 -9.65 -13.73
CA GLY A 43 -43.21 -10.64 -14.73
C GLY A 43 -43.11 -10.15 -16.16
N ASP A 44 -43.75 -9.02 -16.51
CA ASP A 44 -43.65 -8.36 -17.80
C ASP A 44 -42.68 -7.15 -17.78
N GLY A 45 -41.89 -6.98 -16.74
CA GLY A 45 -40.99 -5.83 -16.55
C GLY A 45 -41.70 -4.52 -16.24
N ARG A 46 -42.98 -4.53 -15.92
CA ARG A 46 -43.78 -3.31 -15.67
C ARG A 46 -43.64 -2.87 -14.21
N TYR A 47 -43.46 -1.56 -13.99
CA TYR A 47 -43.43 -0.93 -12.68
C TYR A 47 -44.44 0.20 -12.59
N ILE A 48 -44.99 0.46 -11.40
CA ILE A 48 -45.88 1.59 -11.11
C ILE A 48 -45.51 2.13 -9.72
N ILE A 49 -45.30 3.44 -9.64
CA ILE A 49 -45.11 4.16 -8.39
C ILE A 49 -46.20 5.20 -8.29
N ASP A 50 -47.16 4.97 -7.39
CA ASP A 50 -48.31 5.83 -7.13
C ASP A 50 -48.04 6.84 -6.03
N SER A 51 -48.92 7.82 -5.94
CA SER A 51 -48.92 8.79 -4.84
C SER A 51 -47.69 9.66 -4.74
N LEU A 52 -47.12 10.08 -5.87
CA LEU A 52 -45.96 10.98 -5.91
C LEU A 52 -46.42 12.43 -5.85
N PRO A 53 -45.94 13.23 -4.91
CA PRO A 53 -46.11 14.69 -4.92
C PRO A 53 -45.54 15.30 -6.20
N GLU A 54 -46.03 16.46 -6.61
CA GLU A 54 -45.39 17.24 -7.66
C GLU A 54 -43.94 17.51 -7.34
N GLY A 55 -43.02 17.23 -8.30
CA GLY A 55 -41.58 17.45 -8.03
C GLY A 55 -40.67 16.87 -9.11
N ILE A 56 -39.37 17.11 -8.90
CA ILE A 56 -38.30 16.49 -9.70
C ILE A 56 -37.70 15.35 -8.87
N TYR A 57 -37.58 14.20 -9.52
CA TYR A 57 -37.15 12.95 -8.91
C TYR A 57 -35.93 12.37 -9.61
N THR A 58 -35.06 11.75 -8.85
CA THR A 58 -34.00 10.89 -9.36
C THR A 58 -34.35 9.45 -9.07
N LEU A 59 -34.33 8.61 -10.12
CA LEU A 59 -34.57 7.19 -10.03
C LEU A 59 -33.26 6.44 -10.08
N VAL A 60 -33.18 5.38 -9.30
CA VAL A 60 -32.13 4.36 -9.43
C VAL A 60 -32.80 3.04 -9.70
N VAL A 61 -32.39 2.36 -10.79
CA VAL A 61 -32.95 1.10 -11.21
C VAL A 61 -31.88 0.03 -11.14
N THR A 62 -32.17 -1.03 -10.39
CA THR A 62 -31.26 -2.16 -10.18
C THR A 62 -31.93 -3.45 -10.59
N ALA A 63 -31.20 -4.36 -11.20
CA ALA A 63 -31.62 -5.72 -11.48
C ALA A 63 -30.42 -6.65 -11.52
N SER A 64 -30.56 -7.92 -11.15
CA SER A 64 -29.50 -8.92 -11.23
C SER A 64 -28.94 -9.00 -12.63
N PHE A 65 -27.65 -9.01 -12.75
CA PHE A 65 -26.90 -9.07 -14.02
C PHE A 65 -27.02 -7.82 -14.91
N TYR A 66 -27.56 -6.70 -14.38
CA TYR A 66 -27.66 -5.44 -15.09
C TYR A 66 -26.93 -4.32 -14.35
N LYS A 67 -26.31 -3.44 -15.13
CA LYS A 67 -25.73 -2.21 -14.57
C LYS A 67 -26.83 -1.37 -13.91
N THR A 68 -26.52 -0.87 -12.74
CA THR A 68 -27.37 0.09 -12.05
C THR A 68 -27.57 1.31 -12.94
N SER A 69 -28.81 1.63 -13.28
CA SER A 69 -29.18 2.81 -14.07
C SER A 69 -29.69 3.92 -13.15
N ARG A 70 -29.11 5.10 -13.26
CA ARG A 70 -29.58 6.31 -12.57
C ARG A 70 -30.19 7.26 -13.58
N ILE A 71 -31.43 7.67 -13.33
CA ILE A 71 -32.20 8.56 -14.21
C ILE A 71 -32.54 9.81 -13.39
N GLU A 72 -31.94 10.92 -13.76
CA GLU A 72 -32.12 12.20 -13.08
C GLU A 72 -33.20 13.07 -13.74
N SER A 73 -33.66 14.08 -13.01
CA SER A 73 -34.57 15.10 -13.51
C SER A 73 -35.93 14.58 -14.06
N VAL A 74 -36.46 13.48 -13.47
CA VAL A 74 -37.80 12.99 -13.77
C VAL A 74 -38.81 13.93 -13.15
N VAL A 75 -39.40 14.82 -13.95
CA VAL A 75 -40.40 15.78 -13.51
C VAL A 75 -41.76 15.11 -13.47
N ILE A 76 -42.47 15.17 -12.33
CA ILE A 76 -43.84 14.71 -12.15
C ILE A 76 -44.66 15.95 -11.79
N GLY A 77 -45.68 16.25 -12.60
CA GLY A 77 -46.62 17.33 -12.32
C GLY A 77 -47.76 16.91 -11.38
N ALA A 78 -48.48 17.85 -10.82
CA ALA A 78 -49.62 17.61 -9.91
C ALA A 78 -50.70 16.77 -10.65
N GLY A 79 -50.98 15.54 -10.16
CA GLY A 79 -51.95 14.62 -10.75
C GLY A 79 -51.51 14.01 -12.12
N GLU A 80 -50.26 14.22 -12.52
CA GLU A 80 -49.75 13.68 -13.80
C GLU A 80 -49.52 12.17 -13.72
N SER A 81 -49.95 11.47 -14.76
CA SER A 81 -49.59 10.05 -14.98
C SER A 81 -48.49 9.98 -16.06
N LYS A 82 -47.24 9.87 -15.61
CA LYS A 82 -46.08 9.83 -16.49
C LYS A 82 -45.65 8.42 -16.82
N LYS A 83 -45.40 8.17 -18.09
CA LYS A 83 -44.84 6.89 -18.55
C LYS A 83 -43.32 7.09 -18.83
N LEU A 84 -42.49 6.21 -18.25
CA LEU A 84 -41.04 6.18 -18.44
C LEU A 84 -40.58 4.73 -18.63
N ASP A 85 -40.21 4.37 -19.83
CA ASP A 85 -39.63 3.06 -20.11
C ASP A 85 -38.10 3.15 -19.93
N ILE A 86 -37.51 2.19 -19.21
CA ILE A 86 -36.12 2.24 -18.74
C ILE A 86 -35.34 1.09 -19.35
N PRO A 87 -34.34 1.37 -20.23
CA PRO A 87 -33.44 0.35 -20.69
C PRO A 87 -32.38 0.07 -19.62
N LEU A 88 -32.12 -1.20 -19.29
CA LEU A 88 -31.01 -1.67 -18.49
C LEU A 88 -30.03 -2.42 -19.36
N PHE A 89 -28.76 -2.13 -19.14
CA PHE A 89 -27.67 -2.80 -19.82
C PHE A 89 -27.13 -3.90 -18.90
N ASN A 90 -26.79 -5.06 -19.46
CA ASN A 90 -26.21 -6.15 -18.69
C ASN A 90 -24.92 -5.70 -18.00
N ASP A 91 -24.78 -6.07 -16.75
CA ASP A 91 -23.58 -5.82 -15.96
C ASP A 91 -22.70 -7.06 -15.92
N ASN A 92 -21.40 -6.87 -16.20
CA ASN A 92 -20.38 -7.89 -16.12
C ASN A 92 -19.67 -7.91 -14.76
N SER A 93 -19.94 -6.95 -13.88
CA SER A 93 -19.56 -7.02 -12.48
C SER A 93 -20.56 -7.91 -11.73
N GLU A 94 -20.09 -8.70 -10.78
CA GLU A 94 -20.96 -9.51 -9.91
C GLU A 94 -21.78 -8.59 -9.02
N VAL A 95 -22.98 -8.21 -9.49
CA VAL A 95 -23.96 -7.50 -8.67
C VAL A 95 -24.90 -8.53 -8.09
N PHE A 96 -24.85 -8.71 -6.78
CA PHE A 96 -25.77 -9.54 -6.03
C PHE A 96 -27.13 -8.85 -5.88
N GLU A 97 -28.21 -9.58 -6.16
CA GLU A 97 -29.59 -9.11 -5.92
C GLU A 97 -29.91 -9.09 -4.43
N LEU A 98 -30.48 -8.00 -3.96
CA LEU A 98 -30.78 -7.78 -2.55
C LEU A 98 -32.28 -7.59 -2.33
N GLU A 99 -32.88 -8.41 -1.47
CA GLU A 99 -34.23 -8.13 -0.96
C GLU A 99 -34.16 -7.14 0.23
N ALA A 100 -34.96 -6.11 0.05
CA ALA A 100 -35.36 -5.03 0.97
C ALA A 100 -34.78 -4.94 2.41
N PHE A 101 -34.12 -3.89 2.72
CA PHE A 101 -34.47 -2.70 3.44
C PHE A 101 -33.30 -1.81 3.92
N SER A 102 -32.16 -2.22 4.35
CA SER A 102 -31.06 -1.37 4.80
C SER A 102 -29.77 -1.53 3.99
N VAL A 103 -29.58 -2.67 3.37
CA VAL A 103 -28.39 -3.04 2.63
C VAL A 103 -28.39 -2.47 1.20
N LYS A 104 -29.52 -2.04 0.70
CA LYS A 104 -29.64 -1.43 -0.66
C LYS A 104 -28.91 -0.11 -0.82
N ALA A 105 -28.77 0.63 0.27
CA ALA A 105 -27.91 1.81 0.29
C ALA A 105 -26.43 1.40 0.16
N ALA A 106 -25.99 0.36 0.85
CA ALA A 106 -24.57 -0.05 0.87
C ALA A 106 -24.06 -0.55 -0.50
N VAL A 107 -24.79 -1.41 -1.20
CA VAL A 107 -24.35 -1.92 -2.53
C VAL A 107 -24.37 -0.83 -3.61
N LEU A 108 -25.36 0.09 -3.55
CA LEU A 108 -25.35 1.27 -4.40
C LEU A 108 -24.22 2.22 -4.03
N GLU A 109 -23.89 2.32 -2.76
CA GLU A 109 -22.82 3.16 -2.24
C GLU A 109 -21.43 2.64 -2.63
N GLU A 110 -21.25 1.34 -2.75
CA GLU A 110 -19.98 0.67 -3.08
C GLU A 110 -19.74 0.47 -4.58
N SER A 111 -20.78 0.67 -5.43
CA SER A 111 -20.63 0.67 -6.88
C SER A 111 -19.87 1.90 -7.39
N ASP A 112 -19.23 1.83 -8.56
CA ASP A 112 -18.54 2.98 -9.17
C ASP A 112 -19.45 4.21 -9.25
N ILE A 113 -20.75 4.03 -9.58
CA ILE A 113 -21.76 5.10 -9.59
C ILE A 113 -22.04 5.64 -8.18
N GLY A 114 -22.17 4.73 -7.19
CA GLY A 114 -22.39 5.09 -5.80
C GLY A 114 -21.20 5.88 -5.23
N LEU A 115 -19.99 5.43 -5.50
CA LEU A 115 -18.77 6.11 -5.07
C LEU A 115 -18.63 7.51 -5.68
N ILE A 116 -18.97 7.70 -6.96
CA ILE A 116 -19.02 9.02 -7.59
C ILE A 116 -20.10 9.91 -6.94
N SER A 117 -21.27 9.34 -6.62
CA SER A 117 -22.33 10.07 -5.91
C SER A 117 -21.94 10.45 -4.48
N GLN A 118 -21.25 9.57 -3.76
CA GLN A 118 -20.67 9.87 -2.45
C GLN A 118 -19.64 11.00 -2.53
N ARG A 119 -18.71 10.92 -3.50
CA ARG A 119 -17.71 11.93 -3.77
C ARG A 119 -18.34 13.30 -4.05
N GLN A 120 -19.43 13.37 -4.83
CA GLN A 120 -20.17 14.61 -5.09
C GLN A 120 -20.67 15.25 -3.79
N LYS A 121 -21.11 14.43 -2.82
CA LYS A 121 -21.67 14.87 -1.53
C LYS A 121 -20.63 14.95 -0.41
N ALA A 122 -19.45 14.36 -0.62
CA ALA A 122 -18.41 14.33 0.40
C ALA A 122 -18.02 15.73 0.86
N PRO A 123 -17.78 15.92 2.17
CA PRO A 123 -17.35 17.21 2.70
C PRO A 123 -15.88 17.50 2.38
N ALA A 124 -15.07 16.47 2.21
CA ALA A 124 -13.64 16.55 1.89
C ALA A 124 -13.38 16.16 0.42
N ILE A 125 -12.24 16.56 -0.12
CA ILE A 125 -11.75 16.07 -1.41
C ILE A 125 -11.27 14.64 -1.20
N SER A 126 -11.94 13.68 -1.82
CA SER A 126 -11.56 12.27 -1.77
C SER A 126 -11.72 11.60 -3.13
N ASP A 127 -10.96 10.53 -3.33
CA ASP A 127 -11.06 9.62 -4.46
C ASP A 127 -11.33 8.22 -3.91
N ALA A 128 -12.23 7.48 -4.53
CA ALA A 128 -12.54 6.12 -4.11
C ALA A 128 -12.51 5.18 -5.31
N MET A 129 -12.04 3.96 -5.07
CA MET A 129 -12.02 2.88 -6.05
C MET A 129 -12.66 1.64 -5.43
N GLY A 130 -13.64 1.05 -6.12
CA GLY A 130 -14.39 -0.11 -5.66
C GLY A 130 -14.05 -1.39 -6.40
N ALA A 131 -14.69 -2.48 -5.99
CA ALA A 131 -14.48 -3.82 -6.52
C ALA A 131 -14.71 -3.91 -8.05
N GLU A 132 -15.63 -3.11 -8.61
CA GLU A 132 -15.86 -3.01 -10.07
C GLU A 132 -14.60 -2.54 -10.80
N SER A 133 -13.98 -1.45 -10.31
CA SER A 133 -12.75 -0.91 -10.88
C SER A 133 -11.56 -1.86 -10.70
N PHE A 134 -11.45 -2.56 -9.55
CA PHE A 134 -10.39 -3.57 -9.34
C PHE A 134 -10.50 -4.69 -10.39
N SER A 135 -11.72 -5.16 -10.63
CA SER A 135 -11.95 -6.21 -11.62
C SER A 135 -11.69 -5.74 -13.05
N ARG A 136 -12.16 -4.54 -13.42
CA ARG A 136 -12.04 -3.97 -14.77
C ARG A 136 -10.58 -3.68 -15.14
N LEU A 137 -9.81 -3.10 -14.21
CA LEU A 137 -8.39 -2.75 -14.40
C LEU A 137 -7.43 -3.90 -14.07
N GLY A 138 -7.93 -5.04 -13.59
CA GLY A 138 -7.11 -6.21 -13.32
C GLY A 138 -6.14 -6.07 -12.16
N LEU A 139 -6.52 -5.29 -11.15
CA LEU A 139 -5.68 -4.96 -10.00
C LEU A 139 -5.68 -6.09 -8.98
N GLY A 140 -4.50 -6.49 -8.52
CA GLY A 140 -4.32 -7.63 -7.62
C GLY A 140 -4.24 -7.27 -6.13
N ASN A 141 -3.78 -6.06 -5.83
CA ASN A 141 -3.59 -5.58 -4.46
C ASN A 141 -3.82 -4.06 -4.37
N VAL A 142 -3.75 -3.51 -3.15
CA VAL A 142 -3.99 -2.08 -2.88
C VAL A 142 -2.93 -1.18 -3.51
N ALA A 143 -1.67 -1.60 -3.58
CA ALA A 143 -0.62 -0.80 -4.20
C ALA A 143 -0.90 -0.59 -5.70
N GLU A 144 -1.25 -1.65 -6.43
CA GLU A 144 -1.66 -1.55 -7.84
C GLU A 144 -2.90 -0.65 -8.00
N ALA A 145 -3.88 -0.74 -7.09
CA ALA A 145 -5.07 0.10 -7.14
C ALA A 145 -4.75 1.58 -6.95
N LEU A 146 -3.93 1.91 -5.97
CA LEU A 146 -3.54 3.29 -5.70
C LEU A 146 -2.68 3.90 -6.80
N SER A 147 -1.91 3.10 -7.56
CA SER A 147 -1.17 3.63 -8.72
C SER A 147 -2.07 4.26 -9.79
N LYS A 148 -3.35 3.92 -9.81
CA LYS A 148 -4.36 4.44 -10.77
C LYS A 148 -5.17 5.63 -10.22
N VAL A 149 -4.99 5.99 -8.94
CA VAL A 149 -5.67 7.13 -8.30
C VAL A 149 -4.95 8.43 -8.67
N THR A 150 -5.69 9.53 -8.83
CA THR A 150 -5.13 10.85 -9.18
C THR A 150 -4.13 11.31 -8.11
N GLY A 151 -2.98 11.83 -8.52
CA GLY A 151 -1.97 12.40 -7.61
C GLY A 151 -1.29 11.38 -6.69
N THR A 152 -1.36 10.09 -7.03
CA THR A 152 -0.66 9.04 -6.29
C THR A 152 0.34 8.31 -7.18
N SER A 153 1.45 7.89 -6.58
CA SER A 153 2.42 6.99 -7.19
C SER A 153 2.87 5.95 -6.17
N ILE A 154 3.49 4.89 -6.65
CA ILE A 154 3.95 3.79 -5.78
C ILE A 154 5.47 3.74 -5.80
N GLN A 155 6.07 3.61 -4.63
CA GLN A 155 7.50 3.38 -4.43
C GLN A 155 7.74 1.93 -4.05
N ASP A 156 8.77 1.31 -4.65
CA ASP A 156 9.20 -0.08 -4.40
C ASP A 156 8.07 -1.12 -4.58
N GLY A 157 6.98 -0.77 -5.30
CA GLY A 157 5.80 -1.62 -5.50
C GLY A 157 4.90 -1.79 -4.27
N LYS A 158 5.15 -1.07 -3.18
CA LYS A 158 4.55 -1.32 -1.85
C LYS A 158 4.03 -0.07 -1.15
N TYR A 159 4.67 1.08 -1.32
CA TYR A 159 4.43 2.28 -0.54
C TYR A 159 3.84 3.39 -1.40
N VAL A 160 2.80 4.03 -0.90
CA VAL A 160 2.12 5.09 -1.64
C VAL A 160 2.72 6.47 -1.34
N ILE A 161 2.92 7.23 -2.38
CA ILE A 161 3.24 8.66 -2.36
C ILE A 161 1.99 9.40 -2.78
N VAL A 162 1.53 10.37 -2.00
CA VAL A 162 0.34 11.17 -2.29
C VAL A 162 0.73 12.64 -2.45
N ARG A 163 0.41 13.22 -3.61
CA ARG A 163 0.71 14.64 -3.92
C ARG A 163 2.18 15.03 -3.68
N GLY A 164 3.09 14.15 -4.05
CA GLY A 164 4.52 14.35 -3.91
C GLY A 164 5.09 14.13 -2.51
N LEU A 165 4.25 13.82 -1.53
CA LEU A 165 4.67 13.51 -0.16
C LEU A 165 4.87 12.01 0.00
N SER A 166 6.07 11.62 0.46
CA SER A 166 6.46 10.22 0.62
C SER A 166 5.55 9.46 1.59
N ASP A 167 5.68 8.15 1.60
CA ASP A 167 4.84 7.24 2.40
C ASP A 167 4.76 7.63 3.88
N ARG A 168 5.85 8.13 4.48
CA ARG A 168 5.86 8.54 5.88
C ARG A 168 4.88 9.66 6.25
N TYR A 169 4.39 10.41 5.25
CA TYR A 169 3.42 11.49 5.39
C TYR A 169 1.97 11.06 5.14
N ASN A 170 1.75 9.77 4.86
CA ASN A 170 0.44 9.21 4.57
C ASN A 170 -0.01 8.28 5.71
N THR A 171 -1.30 8.28 5.99
CA THR A 171 -1.90 7.36 6.96
C THR A 171 -2.71 6.30 6.24
N THR A 172 -2.52 5.04 6.63
CA THR A 172 -3.32 3.92 6.15
C THR A 172 -4.12 3.32 7.29
N THR A 173 -5.43 3.15 7.08
CA THR A 173 -6.35 2.51 8.02
C THR A 173 -7.04 1.31 7.36
N LEU A 174 -7.46 0.36 8.18
CA LEU A 174 -8.32 -0.75 7.79
C LEU A 174 -9.66 -0.62 8.49
N ASN A 175 -10.73 -0.40 7.69
CA ASN A 175 -12.06 -0.12 8.22
C ASN A 175 -12.08 1.06 9.21
N GLY A 176 -11.27 2.09 8.97
CA GLY A 176 -11.16 3.28 9.81
C GLY A 176 -10.20 3.17 11.01
N SER A 177 -9.65 1.99 11.32
CA SER A 177 -8.72 1.80 12.44
C SER A 177 -7.27 1.68 11.96
N THR A 178 -6.34 2.10 12.80
CA THR A 178 -4.89 2.07 12.52
C THR A 178 -4.37 0.64 12.41
N ILE A 179 -3.47 0.41 11.43
CA ILE A 179 -2.73 -0.84 11.28
C ILE A 179 -1.25 -0.54 11.49
N PRO A 180 -0.56 -1.28 12.38
CA PRO A 180 0.89 -1.15 12.53
C PRO A 180 1.65 -1.68 11.32
N SER A 181 2.81 -1.08 11.03
CA SER A 181 3.69 -1.53 9.95
C SER A 181 4.46 -2.78 10.34
N ALA A 182 4.46 -3.78 9.46
CA ALA A 182 5.31 -4.95 9.61
C ALA A 182 6.75 -4.70 9.11
N ASP A 183 7.03 -3.55 8.49
CA ASP A 183 8.37 -3.19 8.04
C ASP A 183 9.14 -2.48 9.17
N PRO A 184 10.31 -2.98 9.59
CA PRO A 184 11.09 -2.35 10.63
C PRO A 184 11.59 -0.94 10.25
N ASN A 185 11.80 -0.68 8.96
CA ASN A 185 12.44 0.53 8.45
C ASN A 185 11.45 1.56 7.86
N ARG A 186 10.14 1.26 7.84
CA ARG A 186 9.11 2.13 7.28
C ARG A 186 7.97 2.36 8.29
N LYS A 187 7.50 3.59 8.34
CA LYS A 187 6.32 3.96 9.11
C LYS A 187 5.04 3.39 8.48
N SER A 188 4.97 3.39 7.18
CA SER A 188 3.78 3.01 6.41
C SER A 188 3.64 1.51 6.25
N VAL A 189 2.40 1.06 6.18
CA VAL A 189 2.06 -0.33 5.91
C VAL A 189 2.35 -0.67 4.44
N GLN A 190 2.83 -1.87 4.19
CA GLN A 190 3.04 -2.39 2.85
C GLN A 190 1.69 -2.72 2.19
N LEU A 191 1.33 -1.99 1.15
CA LEU A 191 0.01 -2.06 0.52
C LEU A 191 -0.18 -3.29 -0.40
N ASP A 192 0.90 -3.94 -0.80
CA ASP A 192 0.89 -5.21 -1.53
C ASP A 192 0.37 -6.40 -0.69
N GLN A 193 0.34 -6.25 0.64
CA GLN A 193 -0.20 -7.26 1.57
C GLN A 193 -1.73 -7.29 1.63
N PHE A 194 -2.44 -6.41 0.93
CA PHE A 194 -3.90 -6.33 0.91
C PHE A 194 -4.46 -6.74 -0.45
N PRO A 195 -4.81 -8.03 -0.65
CA PRO A 195 -5.42 -8.51 -1.89
C PRO A 195 -6.78 -7.86 -2.14
N THR A 196 -7.01 -7.34 -3.35
CA THR A 196 -8.28 -6.69 -3.72
C THR A 196 -9.49 -7.63 -3.62
N ASP A 197 -9.29 -8.94 -3.71
CA ASP A 197 -10.36 -9.94 -3.54
C ASP A 197 -11.00 -9.93 -2.14
N LEU A 198 -10.33 -9.34 -1.14
CA LEU A 198 -10.83 -9.18 0.24
C LEU A 198 -11.53 -7.84 0.47
N LEU A 199 -11.52 -6.93 -0.50
CA LEU A 199 -11.88 -5.53 -0.33
C LEU A 199 -13.15 -5.15 -1.09
N ASP A 200 -13.89 -4.19 -0.54
CA ASP A 200 -15.01 -3.51 -1.20
C ASP A 200 -14.56 -2.18 -1.81
N VAL A 201 -13.87 -1.36 -1.01
CA VAL A 201 -13.50 0.02 -1.40
C VAL A 201 -12.14 0.39 -0.82
N ILE A 202 -11.37 1.13 -1.60
CA ILE A 202 -10.22 1.91 -1.13
C ILE A 202 -10.58 3.37 -1.29
N GLU A 203 -10.60 4.12 -0.18
CA GLU A 203 -10.84 5.56 -0.18
C GLU A 203 -9.55 6.32 0.10
N THR A 204 -9.21 7.27 -0.75
CA THR A 204 -8.07 8.17 -0.57
C THR A 204 -8.61 9.58 -0.31
N THR A 205 -8.54 10.04 0.92
CA THR A 205 -8.93 11.39 1.33
C THR A 205 -7.71 12.31 1.23
N LYS A 206 -7.85 13.45 0.54
CA LYS A 206 -6.76 14.39 0.26
C LYS A 206 -6.87 15.72 1.00
N THR A 207 -8.01 15.98 1.63
CA THR A 207 -8.26 17.18 2.44
C THR A 207 -8.66 16.80 3.85
N PHE A 208 -7.96 17.30 4.84
CA PHE A 208 -8.18 16.97 6.24
C PHE A 208 -9.52 17.45 6.75
N THR A 209 -10.16 16.63 7.58
CA THR A 209 -11.35 16.95 8.39
C THR A 209 -11.10 16.53 9.84
N PRO A 210 -11.70 17.23 10.84
CA PRO A 210 -11.39 16.99 12.25
C PRO A 210 -11.67 15.57 12.77
N ASP A 211 -12.53 14.82 12.13
CA ASP A 211 -12.82 13.39 12.45
C ASP A 211 -11.72 12.42 12.00
N LYS A 212 -10.74 12.89 11.21
CA LYS A 212 -9.59 12.11 10.77
C LYS A 212 -8.38 12.34 11.69
N SER A 213 -7.42 11.40 11.69
CA SER A 213 -6.15 11.58 12.40
C SER A 213 -5.39 12.80 11.92
N GLY A 214 -4.73 13.52 12.82
CA GLY A 214 -3.87 14.67 12.49
C GLY A 214 -2.64 14.27 11.66
N ASP A 215 -2.21 13.02 11.70
CA ASP A 215 -1.12 12.45 10.91
C ASP A 215 -1.59 12.20 9.46
N PHE A 216 -1.85 13.25 8.73
CA PHE A 216 -2.61 13.26 7.48
C PHE A 216 -1.96 14.16 6.40
N THR A 217 -0.70 14.41 6.42
CA THR A 217 -0.06 15.47 5.62
C THR A 217 -0.17 15.27 4.10
N GLY A 218 0.06 14.06 3.60
CA GLY A 218 -0.10 13.69 2.19
C GLY A 218 -1.55 13.36 1.86
N GLY A 219 -2.08 12.36 2.54
CA GLY A 219 -3.44 11.85 2.42
C GLY A 219 -3.72 10.72 3.41
N ALA A 220 -4.99 10.38 3.58
CA ALA A 220 -5.42 9.21 4.33
C ALA A 220 -6.02 8.16 3.38
N ILE A 221 -5.54 6.95 3.48
CA ILE A 221 -6.03 5.78 2.74
C ILE A 221 -6.82 4.91 3.71
N ASP A 222 -8.11 4.73 3.46
CA ASP A 222 -8.93 3.79 4.20
C ASP A 222 -9.25 2.56 3.33
N ILE A 223 -8.77 1.41 3.78
CA ILE A 223 -8.99 0.11 3.14
C ILE A 223 -10.21 -0.51 3.79
N ARG A 224 -11.32 -0.65 3.03
CA ARG A 224 -12.55 -1.24 3.55
C ARG A 224 -12.68 -2.67 3.07
N THR A 225 -12.80 -3.57 4.03
CA THR A 225 -13.01 -5.00 3.77
C THR A 225 -14.46 -5.29 3.42
N LYS A 226 -14.69 -6.38 2.68
CA LYS A 226 -16.02 -6.82 2.30
C LYS A 226 -16.97 -6.91 3.48
N SER A 227 -18.11 -6.28 3.34
CA SER A 227 -19.25 -6.36 4.27
C SER A 227 -20.00 -7.69 4.09
N PHE A 228 -20.96 -7.98 4.96
CA PHE A 228 -21.83 -9.14 4.78
C PHE A 228 -22.88 -8.87 3.69
N PRO A 229 -23.17 -9.86 2.83
CA PRO A 229 -24.14 -9.73 1.75
C PRO A 229 -25.56 -9.95 2.24
N ASP A 230 -26.56 -9.51 1.47
CA ASP A 230 -27.96 -9.76 1.75
C ASP A 230 -28.44 -11.17 1.40
N GLN A 231 -27.75 -11.83 0.48
CA GLN A 231 -28.07 -13.16 0.00
C GLN A 231 -26.83 -14.02 -0.03
N PHE A 232 -27.05 -15.33 0.03
CA PHE A 232 -25.96 -16.29 -0.10
C PHE A 232 -25.22 -16.10 -1.42
N PHE A 233 -23.90 -15.90 -1.32
CA PHE A 233 -22.98 -15.90 -2.45
C PHE A 233 -21.79 -16.81 -2.17
N TYR A 234 -21.18 -17.27 -3.22
CA TYR A 234 -19.84 -17.85 -3.18
C TYR A 234 -19.09 -17.51 -4.48
N ASN A 235 -17.79 -17.39 -4.36
CA ASN A 235 -16.88 -17.23 -5.49
C ASN A 235 -15.62 -18.06 -5.26
N VAL A 236 -15.21 -18.81 -6.29
CA VAL A 236 -13.94 -19.56 -6.32
C VAL A 236 -13.17 -19.11 -7.55
N SER A 237 -11.94 -18.68 -7.39
CA SER A 237 -11.10 -18.35 -8.54
C SER A 237 -9.73 -19.01 -8.47
N TYR A 238 -9.20 -19.33 -9.64
CA TYR A 238 -7.84 -19.84 -9.81
C TYR A 238 -7.18 -19.15 -11.01
N GLY A 239 -5.95 -18.75 -10.86
CA GLY A 239 -5.16 -18.09 -11.88
C GLY A 239 -3.74 -18.63 -11.94
N ILE A 240 -3.18 -18.58 -13.14
CA ILE A 240 -1.76 -18.85 -13.42
C ILE A 240 -1.15 -17.66 -14.15
N GLY A 241 0.13 -17.44 -13.92
CA GLY A 241 0.90 -16.35 -14.52
C GLY A 241 2.25 -16.87 -15.09
N TYR A 242 2.64 -16.28 -16.20
CA TYR A 242 3.94 -16.46 -16.84
C TYR A 242 4.63 -15.08 -16.87
N ASN A 243 5.88 -15.01 -16.47
CA ASN A 243 6.74 -13.82 -16.60
C ASN A 243 7.84 -14.12 -17.60
N ALA A 244 8.01 -13.25 -18.60
CA ALA A 244 8.93 -13.47 -19.72
C ALA A 244 10.41 -13.50 -19.31
N ASN A 245 10.77 -12.81 -18.20
CA ASN A 245 12.15 -12.72 -17.70
C ASN A 245 12.43 -13.69 -16.55
N THR A 246 11.46 -14.58 -16.22
CA THR A 246 11.58 -15.46 -15.04
C THR A 246 11.15 -16.88 -15.35
N THR A 247 9.91 -17.06 -15.84
CA THR A 247 9.29 -18.39 -15.91
C THR A 247 9.97 -19.27 -16.94
N GLY A 248 10.54 -20.40 -16.51
CA GLY A 248 11.26 -21.31 -17.35
C GLY A 248 12.76 -21.00 -17.50
N ASP A 249 13.24 -19.93 -16.85
CA ASP A 249 14.66 -19.59 -16.77
C ASP A 249 15.26 -20.09 -15.45
N SER A 250 16.62 -20.06 -15.35
CA SER A 250 17.36 -20.44 -14.16
C SER A 250 16.87 -19.70 -12.91
N PHE A 251 16.65 -20.45 -11.82
CA PHE A 251 16.15 -19.93 -10.55
C PHE A 251 17.11 -20.31 -9.43
N LEU A 252 17.71 -19.31 -8.81
CA LEU A 252 18.54 -19.49 -7.62
C LEU A 252 17.67 -19.87 -6.43
N SER A 253 18.07 -20.91 -5.68
CA SER A 253 17.36 -21.37 -4.47
C SER A 253 18.31 -22.09 -3.52
N TYR A 254 17.79 -22.47 -2.38
CA TYR A 254 18.48 -23.23 -1.36
C TYR A 254 17.49 -24.19 -0.67
N PRO A 255 17.92 -25.19 0.09
CA PRO A 255 17.04 -26.04 0.91
C PRO A 255 16.33 -25.20 1.98
N GLY A 256 15.03 -24.96 1.80
CA GLY A 256 14.18 -24.17 2.69
C GLY A 256 13.38 -25.02 3.68
N GLY A 257 12.42 -24.40 4.37
CA GLY A 257 11.48 -25.04 5.29
C GLY A 257 10.29 -25.71 4.59
N GLY A 258 9.64 -26.65 5.27
CA GLY A 258 8.46 -27.37 4.76
C GLY A 258 7.20 -26.48 4.61
N ASP A 259 7.09 -25.39 5.38
CA ASP A 259 5.96 -24.46 5.41
C ASP A 259 6.19 -23.17 4.60
N ASP A 260 7.31 -23.06 3.84
CA ASP A 260 7.62 -21.89 3.03
C ASP A 260 6.52 -21.56 2.01
N TRP A 261 5.79 -22.58 1.53
CA TRP A 261 4.65 -22.40 0.62
C TRP A 261 3.44 -21.69 1.27
N LEU A 262 3.40 -21.58 2.60
CA LEU A 262 2.42 -20.79 3.36
C LEU A 262 2.99 -19.41 3.76
N GLY A 263 4.22 -19.11 3.36
CA GLY A 263 4.91 -17.88 3.76
C GLY A 263 5.34 -17.87 5.22
N LYS A 264 5.63 -19.05 5.81
CA LYS A 264 5.94 -19.23 7.22
C LYS A 264 7.16 -20.13 7.40
N ASP A 265 8.05 -19.75 8.35
CA ASP A 265 9.13 -20.65 8.78
C ASP A 265 8.59 -21.76 9.69
N ASP A 266 9.04 -23.01 9.49
CA ASP A 266 8.67 -24.18 10.28
C ASP A 266 9.66 -24.46 11.44
N GLY A 267 10.62 -23.56 11.66
CA GLY A 267 11.68 -23.69 12.64
C GLY A 267 12.99 -24.26 12.08
N THR A 268 13.03 -24.61 10.80
CA THR A 268 14.28 -25.06 10.11
C THR A 268 15.38 -24.02 10.19
N ARG A 269 14.99 -22.73 10.22
CA ARG A 269 15.90 -21.56 10.30
C ARG A 269 16.02 -21.01 11.71
N SER A 270 15.68 -21.76 12.75
CA SER A 270 15.75 -21.28 14.13
C SER A 270 17.20 -21.13 14.59
N ILE A 271 17.42 -20.14 15.49
CA ILE A 271 18.70 -19.98 16.17
C ILE A 271 18.98 -21.19 17.05
N PRO A 272 20.19 -21.80 17.04
CA PRO A 272 20.53 -22.89 17.94
C PRO A 272 20.34 -22.51 19.41
N GLU A 273 19.68 -23.36 20.19
CA GLU A 273 19.35 -23.09 21.58
C GLU A 273 20.59 -22.86 22.46
N ARG A 274 21.66 -23.58 22.19
CA ARG A 274 22.95 -23.41 22.87
C ARG A 274 23.55 -22.03 22.67
N LEU A 275 23.31 -21.42 21.52
CA LEU A 275 23.79 -20.07 21.21
C LEU A 275 23.07 -19.00 22.05
N LEU A 276 21.76 -19.17 22.26
CA LEU A 276 20.95 -18.29 23.12
C LEU A 276 21.35 -18.37 24.60
N GLN A 277 21.90 -19.52 25.03
CA GLN A 277 22.33 -19.73 26.41
C GLN A 277 23.74 -19.17 26.72
N ASN A 278 24.52 -18.79 25.69
CA ASN A 278 25.91 -18.39 25.81
C ASN A 278 26.16 -16.99 25.22
N GLU A 279 26.07 -15.95 26.04
CA GLU A 279 26.29 -14.55 25.61
C GLU A 279 27.72 -14.28 25.13
N ASN A 280 28.70 -15.02 25.66
CA ASN A 280 30.10 -14.82 25.37
C ASN A 280 30.74 -16.03 24.64
N LEU A 281 30.60 -16.06 23.32
CA LEU A 281 31.14 -17.12 22.48
C LEU A 281 32.66 -17.26 22.56
N SER A 282 33.38 -16.17 22.83
CA SER A 282 34.85 -16.19 22.94
C SER A 282 35.37 -16.89 24.21
N SER A 283 34.48 -17.18 25.15
CA SER A 283 34.82 -17.95 26.35
C SER A 283 34.63 -19.46 26.22
N LEU A 284 33.97 -19.88 25.12
CA LEU A 284 33.72 -21.28 24.83
C LEU A 284 34.99 -21.97 24.31
N SER A 285 35.18 -23.22 24.66
CA SER A 285 36.22 -24.08 24.09
C SER A 285 35.98 -24.31 22.60
N ASN A 286 37.04 -24.67 21.86
CA ASN A 286 36.93 -25.05 20.45
C ASN A 286 35.94 -26.20 20.22
N GLU A 287 35.81 -27.13 21.20
CA GLU A 287 34.86 -28.24 21.14
C GLU A 287 33.41 -27.75 21.22
N GLU A 288 33.10 -26.84 22.17
CA GLU A 288 31.77 -26.24 22.31
C GLU A 288 31.41 -25.37 21.10
N GLN A 289 32.37 -24.61 20.57
CA GLN A 289 32.15 -23.82 19.34
C GLN A 289 31.90 -24.71 18.12
N SER A 290 32.65 -25.81 17.97
CA SER A 290 32.46 -26.79 16.89
C SER A 290 31.08 -27.45 16.99
N GLU A 291 30.62 -27.82 18.19
CA GLU A 291 29.28 -28.36 18.38
C GLU A 291 28.19 -27.38 17.97
N ILE A 292 28.31 -26.11 18.36
CA ILE A 292 27.35 -25.05 17.96
C ILE A 292 27.37 -24.84 16.43
N LEU A 293 28.55 -24.75 15.82
CA LEU A 293 28.67 -24.60 14.36
C LEU A 293 27.99 -25.73 13.59
N ASN A 294 28.06 -26.96 14.10
CA ASN A 294 27.42 -28.12 13.46
C ASN A 294 25.89 -28.20 13.68
N GLU A 295 25.30 -27.35 14.54
CA GLU A 295 23.83 -27.19 14.65
C GLU A 295 23.25 -26.32 13.56
N PHE A 296 24.06 -25.48 12.89
CA PHE A 296 23.61 -24.66 11.77
C PHE A 296 23.55 -25.44 10.44
N SER A 297 22.69 -24.97 9.53
CA SER A 297 22.79 -25.39 8.13
C SER A 297 24.15 -24.98 7.56
N PRO A 298 24.89 -25.84 6.89
CA PRO A 298 26.16 -25.48 6.24
C PRO A 298 25.97 -24.62 4.98
N VAL A 299 24.74 -24.53 4.46
CA VAL A 299 24.44 -23.80 3.21
C VAL A 299 24.66 -22.31 3.41
N VAL A 300 25.56 -21.73 2.62
CA VAL A 300 25.87 -20.28 2.64
C VAL A 300 25.76 -19.64 1.26
N SER A 301 25.52 -20.43 0.22
CA SER A 301 25.36 -19.95 -1.15
C SER A 301 24.14 -20.57 -1.80
N PRO A 302 23.30 -19.79 -2.49
CA PRO A 302 22.23 -20.36 -3.29
C PRO A 302 22.81 -21.10 -4.50
N VAL A 303 22.05 -22.06 -5.00
CA VAL A 303 22.39 -22.85 -6.19
C VAL A 303 21.28 -22.71 -7.22
N ASP A 304 21.63 -22.96 -8.48
CA ASP A 304 20.63 -23.08 -9.54
C ASP A 304 19.76 -24.32 -9.27
N SER A 305 18.47 -24.11 -9.04
CA SER A 305 17.49 -25.15 -8.76
C SER A 305 16.73 -25.62 -10.00
N GLY A 306 17.07 -25.10 -11.18
CA GLY A 306 16.41 -25.36 -12.45
C GLY A 306 15.40 -24.28 -12.83
N ASP A 307 14.39 -24.64 -13.62
CA ASP A 307 13.46 -23.69 -14.23
C ASP A 307 12.51 -23.07 -13.19
N ALA A 308 12.35 -21.73 -13.21
CA ALA A 308 11.39 -21.00 -12.39
C ALA A 308 9.94 -21.44 -12.70
N PRO A 309 9.11 -21.74 -11.68
CA PRO A 309 7.73 -22.15 -11.88
C PRO A 309 6.81 -21.01 -12.36
N LEU A 310 5.59 -21.38 -12.78
CA LEU A 310 4.50 -20.43 -13.05
C LEU A 310 4.01 -19.79 -11.75
N ASN A 311 3.67 -18.51 -11.81
CA ASN A 311 2.95 -17.81 -10.74
C ASN A 311 1.54 -18.39 -10.58
N GLN A 312 1.03 -18.43 -9.35
CA GLN A 312 -0.24 -19.04 -9.02
C GLN A 312 -1.03 -18.14 -8.08
N ARG A 313 -2.34 -18.07 -8.30
CA ARG A 313 -3.27 -17.38 -7.40
C ARG A 313 -4.54 -18.22 -7.21
N PHE A 314 -4.99 -18.31 -5.98
CA PHE A 314 -6.26 -18.92 -5.60
C PHE A 314 -7.04 -17.95 -4.72
N SER A 315 -8.36 -17.83 -4.91
CA SER A 315 -9.25 -17.17 -3.97
C SER A 315 -10.55 -17.92 -3.81
N PHE A 316 -11.09 -17.86 -2.58
CA PHE A 316 -12.38 -18.39 -2.22
C PHE A 316 -13.09 -17.37 -1.32
N ALA A 317 -14.33 -17.03 -1.63
CA ALA A 317 -15.16 -16.17 -0.81
C ALA A 317 -16.59 -16.71 -0.72
N PHE A 318 -17.23 -16.52 0.43
CA PHE A 318 -18.64 -16.84 0.62
C PHE A 318 -19.25 -15.96 1.71
N GLY A 319 -20.56 -15.81 1.68
CA GLY A 319 -21.29 -15.07 2.70
C GLY A 319 -22.79 -15.24 2.55
N ASP A 320 -23.51 -14.81 3.59
CA ASP A 320 -24.97 -14.86 3.64
C ASP A 320 -25.53 -13.90 4.69
N SER A 321 -26.81 -13.67 4.65
CA SER A 321 -27.59 -12.94 5.65
C SER A 321 -28.81 -13.74 6.07
N ILE A 322 -28.87 -14.12 7.34
CA ILE A 322 -29.94 -14.93 7.93
C ILE A 322 -30.92 -14.01 8.65
N LEU A 323 -32.19 -14.04 8.24
CA LEU A 323 -33.26 -13.34 8.95
C LEU A 323 -33.56 -14.07 10.27
N LEU A 324 -33.47 -13.35 11.39
CA LEU A 324 -33.70 -13.87 12.74
C LEU A 324 -35.12 -13.61 13.25
N SER A 325 -35.87 -12.68 12.61
CA SER A 325 -37.22 -12.34 12.93
C SER A 325 -38.13 -12.35 11.70
N GLY A 326 -39.41 -12.65 11.90
CA GLY A 326 -40.38 -12.74 10.82
C GLY A 326 -40.77 -11.38 10.19
N ASP A 327 -40.49 -10.29 10.84
CA ASP A 327 -40.62 -8.91 10.36
C ASP A 327 -39.44 -8.44 9.51
N GLY A 328 -38.34 -9.23 9.46
CA GLY A 328 -37.14 -8.90 8.69
C GLY A 328 -36.22 -7.85 9.31
N GLU A 329 -36.56 -7.35 10.53
CA GLU A 329 -35.78 -6.30 11.19
C GLU A 329 -34.48 -6.82 11.78
N LYS A 330 -34.47 -8.09 12.26
CA LYS A 330 -33.27 -8.71 12.86
C LYS A 330 -32.57 -9.61 11.87
N ARG A 331 -31.27 -9.36 11.64
CA ARG A 331 -30.46 -10.12 10.71
C ARG A 331 -29.10 -10.46 11.31
N LEU A 332 -28.63 -11.64 10.98
CA LEU A 332 -27.23 -12.04 11.20
C LEU A 332 -26.56 -12.18 9.84
N GLY A 333 -25.63 -11.27 9.55
CA GLY A 333 -24.81 -11.33 8.34
C GLY A 333 -23.43 -11.89 8.62
N TYR A 334 -22.86 -12.62 7.67
CA TYR A 334 -21.48 -13.07 7.74
C TYR A 334 -20.84 -13.10 6.33
N ALA A 335 -19.54 -12.84 6.30
CA ALA A 335 -18.73 -13.00 5.09
C ALA A 335 -17.36 -13.57 5.47
N ALA A 336 -16.87 -14.49 4.65
CA ALA A 336 -15.55 -15.06 4.79
C ALA A 336 -14.85 -15.13 3.43
N SER A 337 -13.53 -14.90 3.43
CA SER A 337 -12.71 -15.03 2.23
C SER A 337 -11.33 -15.53 2.57
N LEU A 338 -10.73 -16.28 1.65
CA LEU A 338 -9.37 -16.80 1.71
C LEU A 338 -8.70 -16.57 0.37
N THR A 339 -7.46 -16.05 0.40
CA THR A 339 -6.63 -15.89 -0.80
C THR A 339 -5.27 -16.51 -0.57
N HIS A 340 -4.68 -17.08 -1.61
CA HIS A 340 -3.31 -17.55 -1.62
C HIS A 340 -2.69 -17.20 -2.96
N SER A 341 -1.51 -16.57 -2.95
CA SER A 341 -0.72 -16.35 -4.15
C SER A 341 0.74 -16.78 -3.93
N ARG A 342 1.37 -17.19 -5.01
CA ARG A 342 2.78 -17.49 -5.07
C ARG A 342 3.35 -16.93 -6.37
N ASP A 343 4.31 -16.02 -6.23
CA ASP A 343 4.92 -15.30 -7.35
C ASP A 343 6.43 -15.51 -7.35
N PHE A 344 6.98 -15.78 -8.55
CA PHE A 344 8.40 -15.97 -8.77
C PHE A 344 8.95 -14.83 -9.62
N ARG A 345 10.13 -14.33 -9.27
CA ARG A 345 10.85 -13.29 -10.02
C ARG A 345 12.34 -13.62 -10.06
N THR A 346 12.97 -13.30 -11.17
CA THR A 346 14.43 -13.36 -11.32
C THR A 346 14.96 -12.05 -11.89
N ARG A 347 16.21 -11.75 -11.55
CA ARG A 347 17.01 -10.67 -12.12
C ARG A 347 18.40 -11.23 -12.34
N ILE A 348 18.82 -11.37 -13.57
CA ILE A 348 20.07 -12.04 -13.94
C ILE A 348 21.01 -11.06 -14.64
N GLY A 349 22.25 -10.98 -14.18
CA GLY A 349 23.28 -10.12 -14.73
C GLY A 349 23.01 -8.62 -14.59
N ALA A 350 22.15 -8.23 -13.64
CA ALA A 350 21.78 -6.82 -13.49
C ALA A 350 22.93 -5.99 -12.89
N PRO A 351 23.21 -4.79 -13.42
CA PRO A 351 24.26 -3.94 -12.86
C PRO A 351 23.86 -3.35 -11.52
N GLU A 352 24.82 -3.31 -10.59
CA GLU A 352 24.76 -2.54 -9.34
C GLU A 352 26.11 -1.84 -9.14
N VAL A 353 26.12 -0.52 -9.31
CA VAL A 353 27.33 0.29 -9.34
C VAL A 353 27.29 1.36 -8.28
N ARG A 354 28.37 1.49 -7.49
CA ARG A 354 28.58 2.63 -6.60
C ARG A 354 29.74 3.43 -7.08
N TYR A 355 29.63 4.74 -6.90
CA TYR A 355 30.60 5.68 -7.38
C TYR A 355 31.31 6.39 -6.24
N GLN A 356 32.56 6.80 -6.51
CA GLN A 356 33.34 7.72 -5.71
C GLN A 356 34.01 8.75 -6.62
N PHE A 357 34.51 9.85 -6.03
CA PHE A 357 35.34 10.78 -6.79
C PHE A 357 36.79 10.35 -6.74
N ASP A 358 37.41 10.18 -7.91
CA ASP A 358 38.86 10.08 -8.03
C ASP A 358 39.47 11.49 -7.91
N ARG A 359 40.05 11.77 -6.73
CA ARG A 359 40.70 13.05 -6.43
C ARG A 359 42.14 13.14 -6.94
N GLY A 360 42.65 12.07 -7.54
CA GLY A 360 43.99 12.04 -8.15
C GLY A 360 44.05 12.61 -9.55
N VAL A 361 42.89 12.82 -10.17
CA VAL A 361 42.75 13.35 -11.54
C VAL A 361 42.26 14.78 -11.49
N GLU A 362 42.86 15.67 -12.28
CA GLU A 362 42.44 17.06 -12.39
C GLU A 362 41.02 17.12 -12.96
N GLY A 363 40.05 17.64 -12.17
CA GLY A 363 38.64 17.78 -12.55
C GLY A 363 37.65 16.86 -11.86
N ASN A 364 38.02 16.14 -10.78
CA ASN A 364 37.11 15.29 -9.99
C ASN A 364 36.22 14.40 -10.84
N VAL A 365 36.72 13.28 -11.31
CA VAL A 365 35.98 12.33 -12.13
C VAL A 365 35.25 11.32 -11.22
N MET A 366 33.99 11.03 -11.51
CA MET A 366 33.27 9.92 -10.88
C MET A 366 33.73 8.59 -11.47
N VAL A 367 34.20 7.69 -10.60
CA VAL A 367 34.64 6.33 -10.98
C VAL A 367 33.90 5.31 -10.12
N PRO A 368 33.68 4.08 -10.62
CA PRO A 368 33.11 3.01 -9.82
C PRO A 368 34.00 2.70 -8.60
N GLU A 369 33.42 2.62 -7.42
CA GLU A 369 34.00 2.03 -6.21
C GLU A 369 33.64 0.55 -6.14
N TYR A 370 32.38 0.23 -6.50
CA TYR A 370 31.84 -1.11 -6.65
C TYR A 370 31.23 -1.21 -8.04
N ASP A 371 31.60 -2.23 -8.79
CA ASP A 371 31.04 -2.54 -10.10
C ASP A 371 30.65 -4.03 -10.11
N MET A 372 29.37 -4.29 -9.83
CA MET A 372 28.87 -5.64 -9.53
C MET A 372 27.82 -6.06 -10.55
N SER A 373 27.85 -7.34 -10.90
CA SER A 373 26.77 -8.03 -11.60
C SER A 373 25.95 -8.86 -10.60
N VAL A 374 24.64 -8.73 -10.63
CA VAL A 374 23.70 -9.32 -9.66
C VAL A 374 22.81 -10.35 -10.31
N ASP A 375 22.77 -11.53 -9.71
CA ASP A 375 21.77 -12.58 -9.95
C ASP A 375 20.91 -12.70 -8.69
N GLU A 376 19.60 -12.50 -8.83
CA GLU A 376 18.64 -12.56 -7.75
C GLU A 376 17.43 -13.37 -8.15
N SER A 377 16.96 -14.23 -7.24
CA SER A 377 15.70 -14.95 -7.39
C SER A 377 14.86 -14.73 -6.14
N GLU A 378 13.58 -14.50 -6.34
CA GLU A 378 12.60 -14.23 -5.28
C GLU A 378 11.38 -15.13 -5.46
N ASN A 379 10.96 -15.79 -4.39
CA ASN A 379 9.72 -16.54 -4.27
C ASN A 379 8.86 -15.89 -3.19
N SER A 380 7.82 -15.18 -3.60
CA SER A 380 6.91 -14.46 -2.72
C SER A 380 5.61 -15.22 -2.54
N VAL A 381 5.21 -15.45 -1.30
CA VAL A 381 3.95 -16.10 -0.92
C VAL A 381 3.09 -15.10 -0.15
N ASN A 382 1.80 -15.04 -0.44
CA ASN A 382 0.84 -14.23 0.30
C ASN A 382 -0.42 -15.06 0.59
N LEU A 383 -0.79 -15.19 1.86
CA LEU A 383 -1.98 -15.86 2.37
C LEU A 383 -2.86 -14.84 3.10
N GLY A 384 -3.99 -14.47 2.51
CA GLY A 384 -4.95 -13.53 3.08
C GLY A 384 -6.21 -14.22 3.57
N GLY A 385 -6.76 -13.75 4.69
CA GLY A 385 -8.01 -14.24 5.26
C GLY A 385 -8.89 -13.12 5.80
N LEU A 386 -10.18 -13.24 5.62
CA LEU A 386 -11.21 -12.34 6.11
C LEU A 386 -12.34 -13.14 6.75
N PHE A 387 -12.81 -12.70 7.91
CA PHE A 387 -14.04 -13.20 8.51
C PHE A 387 -14.78 -12.08 9.24
N ASN A 388 -15.92 -11.67 8.69
CA ASN A 388 -16.75 -10.60 9.24
C ASN A 388 -18.12 -11.15 9.64
N VAL A 389 -18.63 -10.70 10.78
CA VAL A 389 -19.98 -11.02 11.27
C VAL A 389 -20.59 -9.74 11.79
N ALA A 390 -21.87 -9.51 11.43
CA ALA A 390 -22.63 -8.41 12.03
C ALA A 390 -24.04 -8.84 12.36
N LEU A 391 -24.53 -8.31 13.49
CA LEU A 391 -25.87 -8.50 13.99
C LEU A 391 -26.62 -7.17 13.90
N GLN A 392 -27.55 -7.08 12.98
CA GLN A 392 -28.52 -6.02 12.90
C GLN A 392 -29.66 -6.35 13.87
N LEU A 393 -29.82 -5.55 14.93
CA LEU A 393 -30.82 -5.72 15.97
C LEU A 393 -32.14 -5.03 15.61
N SER A 394 -32.03 -3.93 14.84
CA SER A 394 -33.14 -3.15 14.27
C SER A 394 -32.66 -2.40 13.04
N SER A 395 -33.53 -1.62 12.39
CA SER A 395 -33.10 -0.68 11.34
C SER A 395 -32.09 0.37 11.82
N ASP A 396 -32.06 0.60 13.14
CA ASP A 396 -31.32 1.68 13.79
C ASP A 396 -30.11 1.20 14.57
N ASP A 397 -29.97 -0.13 14.79
CA ASP A 397 -28.94 -0.72 15.64
C ASP A 397 -28.20 -1.85 14.96
N GLU A 398 -26.90 -1.72 14.85
CA GLU A 398 -25.98 -2.74 14.32
C GLU A 398 -24.75 -2.88 15.22
N ILE A 399 -24.33 -4.12 15.47
CA ILE A 399 -23.07 -4.46 16.14
C ILE A 399 -22.37 -5.50 15.28
N GLY A 400 -21.08 -5.36 15.07
CA GLY A 400 -20.33 -6.29 14.23
C GLY A 400 -18.89 -6.48 14.66
N LEU A 401 -18.33 -7.60 14.19
CA LEU A 401 -16.94 -7.98 14.36
C LEU A 401 -16.30 -8.18 12.98
N LYS A 402 -15.23 -7.48 12.72
CA LYS A 402 -14.42 -7.62 11.52
C LYS A 402 -13.07 -8.20 11.87
N ASN A 403 -12.64 -9.22 11.14
CA ASN A 403 -11.32 -9.84 11.32
C ASN A 403 -10.60 -9.92 9.99
N PHE A 404 -9.36 -9.49 10.00
CA PHE A 404 -8.44 -9.55 8.87
C PHE A 404 -7.17 -10.27 9.28
N TYR A 405 -6.67 -11.12 8.42
CA TYR A 405 -5.42 -11.85 8.56
C TYR A 405 -4.64 -11.80 7.27
N ASN A 406 -3.37 -11.49 7.35
CA ASN A 406 -2.43 -11.64 6.24
C ASN A 406 -1.14 -12.26 6.75
N GLN A 407 -0.63 -13.25 6.02
CA GLN A 407 0.66 -13.89 6.17
C GLN A 407 1.40 -13.77 4.86
N SER A 408 2.60 -13.22 4.86
CA SER A 408 3.45 -13.21 3.68
C SER A 408 4.84 -13.77 4.00
N GLY A 409 5.39 -14.53 3.05
CA GLY A 409 6.76 -15.00 3.06
C GLY A 409 7.47 -14.53 1.81
N ASN A 410 8.68 -14.06 1.97
CA ASN A 410 9.54 -13.66 0.86
C ASN A 410 10.88 -14.36 1.01
N ASP A 411 11.15 -15.28 0.10
CA ASP A 411 12.37 -16.07 0.05
C ASP A 411 13.25 -15.53 -1.07
N ARG A 412 14.37 -14.90 -0.72
CA ARG A 412 15.32 -14.28 -1.65
C ARG A 412 16.65 -15.01 -1.64
N SER A 413 17.07 -15.41 -2.81
CA SER A 413 18.40 -15.94 -3.11
C SER A 413 19.14 -14.96 -3.98
N PHE A 414 20.29 -14.51 -3.52
CA PHE A 414 21.05 -13.44 -4.15
C PHE A 414 22.51 -13.85 -4.30
N PHE A 415 23.07 -13.58 -5.46
CA PHE A 415 24.47 -13.75 -5.77
C PHE A 415 24.96 -12.55 -6.56
N GLN A 416 26.02 -11.92 -6.09
CA GLN A 416 26.67 -10.86 -6.85
C GLN A 416 28.17 -11.09 -6.93
N GLN A 417 28.76 -10.59 -8.02
CA GLN A 417 30.19 -10.65 -8.23
C GLN A 417 30.67 -9.47 -9.04
N GLY A 418 31.91 -9.04 -8.77
CA GLY A 418 32.49 -7.91 -9.49
C GLY A 418 33.69 -7.31 -8.81
N ILE A 419 34.11 -6.17 -9.30
CA ILE A 419 35.32 -5.47 -8.87
C ILE A 419 34.99 -4.49 -7.77
N VAL A 420 35.78 -4.50 -6.71
CA VAL A 420 35.78 -3.51 -5.64
C VAL A 420 37.13 -2.78 -5.70
N GLU A 421 37.08 -1.48 -5.99
CA GLU A 421 38.26 -0.63 -6.04
C GLU A 421 38.49 0.05 -4.69
N GLY A 422 39.76 0.12 -4.25
CA GLY A 422 40.11 0.73 -2.97
C GLY A 422 41.56 0.55 -2.60
N SER A 423 41.89 0.65 -1.31
CA SER A 423 43.25 0.42 -0.82
C SER A 423 43.77 -1.01 -1.04
N GLU A 424 42.83 -1.97 -1.16
CA GLU A 424 43.07 -3.36 -1.54
C GLU A 424 42.00 -3.72 -2.56
N SER A 425 42.28 -3.46 -3.86
CA SER A 425 41.35 -3.79 -4.92
C SER A 425 41.22 -5.30 -5.10
N LYS A 426 40.00 -5.79 -5.24
CA LYS A 426 39.72 -7.23 -5.30
C LYS A 426 38.55 -7.54 -6.22
N TYR A 427 38.52 -8.77 -6.73
CA TYR A 427 37.31 -9.36 -7.30
C TYR A 427 36.55 -10.05 -6.17
N LEU A 428 35.33 -9.55 -5.90
CA LEU A 428 34.49 -9.97 -4.78
C LEU A 428 33.33 -10.80 -5.28
N ARG A 429 32.98 -11.86 -4.54
CA ARG A 429 31.72 -12.55 -4.67
C ARG A 429 30.97 -12.47 -3.35
N GLU A 430 29.68 -12.23 -3.44
CA GLU A 430 28.78 -12.23 -2.30
C GLU A 430 27.58 -13.12 -2.59
N SER A 431 27.16 -13.91 -1.61
CA SER A 431 25.87 -14.59 -1.62
C SER A 431 25.03 -14.19 -0.42
N ARG A 432 23.71 -14.12 -0.61
CA ARG A 432 22.73 -13.89 0.45
C ARG A 432 21.61 -14.91 0.34
N ILE A 433 21.22 -15.42 1.49
CA ILE A 433 20.05 -16.28 1.66
C ILE A 433 19.17 -15.56 2.69
N HIS A 434 17.99 -15.10 2.27
CA HIS A 434 17.18 -14.24 3.09
C HIS A 434 15.68 -14.63 3.02
N PHE A 435 15.19 -15.23 4.08
CA PHE A 435 13.76 -15.48 4.26
C PHE A 435 13.16 -14.41 5.17
N THR A 436 12.08 -13.78 4.71
CA THR A 436 11.34 -12.80 5.50
C THR A 436 9.90 -13.26 5.67
N GLU A 437 9.48 -13.47 6.90
CA GLU A 437 8.10 -13.77 7.26
C GLU A 437 7.43 -12.52 7.82
N ARG A 438 6.23 -12.17 7.32
CA ARG A 438 5.42 -11.06 7.83
C ARG A 438 4.01 -11.51 8.14
N ASN A 439 3.45 -10.99 9.22
CA ASN A 439 2.08 -11.26 9.62
C ASN A 439 1.37 -9.97 10.03
N ILE A 440 0.13 -9.80 9.56
CA ILE A 440 -0.78 -8.74 10.00
C ILE A 440 -2.08 -9.38 10.46
N ARG A 441 -2.53 -9.04 11.67
CA ARG A 441 -3.84 -9.43 12.23
C ARG A 441 -4.54 -8.18 12.72
N SER A 442 -5.81 -8.05 12.37
CA SER A 442 -6.66 -6.99 12.91
C SER A 442 -8.04 -7.56 13.25
N SER A 443 -8.52 -7.23 14.43
CA SER A 443 -9.87 -7.56 14.89
C SER A 443 -10.53 -6.29 15.39
N GLN A 444 -11.68 -5.93 14.82
CA GLN A 444 -12.43 -4.72 15.15
C GLN A 444 -13.84 -5.08 15.56
N LEU A 445 -14.23 -4.72 16.78
CA LEU A 445 -15.60 -4.72 17.25
C LEU A 445 -16.17 -3.31 17.07
N TYR A 446 -17.34 -3.19 16.45
CA TYR A 446 -17.96 -1.89 16.20
C TYR A 446 -19.46 -1.91 16.48
N GLY A 447 -20.02 -0.74 16.74
CA GLY A 447 -21.46 -0.53 16.85
C GLY A 447 -21.89 0.78 16.19
N LYS A 448 -23.08 0.73 15.59
CA LYS A 448 -23.76 1.87 14.97
C LYS A 448 -25.18 1.96 15.50
N HIS A 449 -25.56 3.11 16.02
CA HIS A 449 -26.85 3.32 16.67
C HIS A 449 -27.46 4.65 16.21
N VAL A 450 -28.72 4.61 15.78
CA VAL A 450 -29.50 5.82 15.42
C VAL A 450 -30.43 6.17 16.56
N LEU A 451 -30.29 7.35 17.13
CA LEU A 451 -31.06 7.84 18.26
C LEU A 451 -32.25 8.67 17.76
N ASN A 452 -33.40 8.04 17.51
CA ASN A 452 -34.61 8.69 17.03
C ASN A 452 -35.12 9.76 18.03
N ALA A 453 -34.89 9.54 19.33
CA ALA A 453 -35.22 10.49 20.38
C ALA A 453 -34.45 11.82 20.30
N LEU A 454 -33.30 11.82 19.62
CA LEU A 454 -32.47 13.00 19.32
C LEU A 454 -32.57 13.44 17.86
N GLY A 455 -33.71 13.24 17.22
CA GLY A 455 -33.94 13.65 15.83
C GLY A 455 -33.10 12.91 14.80
N GLY A 456 -32.72 11.65 15.08
CA GLY A 456 -31.88 10.83 14.20
C GLY A 456 -30.38 11.01 14.45
N GLY A 457 -30.00 11.43 15.64
CA GLY A 457 -28.59 11.46 16.06
C GLY A 457 -27.94 10.08 15.92
N LYS A 458 -26.68 10.02 15.52
CA LYS A 458 -25.96 8.76 15.31
C LYS A 458 -24.82 8.63 16.31
N ILE A 459 -24.67 7.46 16.88
CA ILE A 459 -23.51 7.05 17.66
C ILE A 459 -22.80 5.95 16.88
N GLU A 460 -21.52 6.14 16.63
CA GLU A 460 -20.63 5.12 16.11
C GLU A 460 -19.49 4.93 17.11
N TRP A 461 -19.16 3.69 17.40
CA TRP A 461 -18.03 3.35 18.25
C TRP A 461 -17.32 2.13 17.71
N ASP A 462 -16.03 2.09 17.91
CA ASP A 462 -15.19 0.95 17.52
C ASP A 462 -14.09 0.71 18.55
N TYR A 463 -13.74 -0.55 18.68
CA TYR A 463 -12.54 -0.99 19.38
C TYR A 463 -11.79 -1.96 18.48
N SER A 464 -10.56 -1.65 18.18
CA SER A 464 -9.72 -2.50 17.35
C SER A 464 -8.46 -2.93 18.10
N LYS A 465 -8.05 -4.16 17.82
CA LYS A 465 -6.78 -4.72 18.23
C LYS A 465 -6.05 -5.22 16.99
N SER A 466 -4.93 -4.60 16.70
CA SER A 466 -4.11 -4.92 15.53
C SER A 466 -2.70 -5.32 15.97
N LYS A 467 -2.14 -6.30 15.28
CA LYS A 467 -0.79 -6.79 15.50
C LYS A 467 -0.11 -6.97 14.15
N SER A 468 1.12 -6.47 14.03
CA SER A 468 2.00 -6.81 12.93
C SER A 468 3.31 -7.38 13.45
N SER A 469 3.91 -8.28 12.68
CA SER A 469 5.23 -8.83 12.98
C SER A 469 6.02 -9.08 11.71
N GLN A 470 7.34 -9.00 11.83
CA GLN A 470 8.31 -9.48 10.84
C GLN A 470 9.35 -10.33 11.54
N ASN A 471 9.67 -11.48 10.94
CA ASN A 471 10.78 -12.32 11.35
C ASN A 471 11.70 -12.56 10.15
N GLU A 472 12.99 -12.49 10.38
CA GLU A 472 14.04 -12.82 9.43
C GLU A 472 14.95 -13.86 10.08
N PRO A 473 14.52 -15.14 10.06
CA PRO A 473 15.29 -16.21 10.65
C PRO A 473 16.45 -16.59 9.73
N ASP A 474 17.64 -16.65 10.27
CA ASP A 474 18.86 -17.11 9.62
C ASP A 474 19.19 -16.37 8.31
N TYR A 475 19.16 -15.03 8.34
CA TYR A 475 19.63 -14.22 7.21
C TYR A 475 21.14 -14.38 7.06
N ILE A 476 21.60 -14.99 5.98
CA ILE A 476 22.99 -15.33 5.72
C ILE A 476 23.58 -14.37 4.70
N ILE A 477 24.76 -13.84 5.00
CA ILE A 477 25.61 -13.09 4.08
C ILE A 477 27.00 -13.73 4.09
N PHE A 478 27.45 -14.14 2.92
CA PHE A 478 28.74 -14.80 2.74
C PHE A 478 29.58 -14.12 1.66
N PHE A 479 30.84 -13.84 1.98
CA PHE A 479 31.79 -13.20 1.08
C PHE A 479 33.02 -14.09 0.88
N ASP A 480 33.51 -14.15 -0.33
CA ASP A 480 34.85 -14.57 -0.68
C ASP A 480 35.40 -13.65 -1.77
N ALA A 481 36.71 -13.53 -1.84
CA ALA A 481 37.38 -12.64 -2.78
C ALA A 481 38.74 -13.21 -3.21
N VAL A 482 39.18 -12.72 -4.36
CA VAL A 482 40.52 -12.89 -4.86
C VAL A 482 41.15 -11.51 -5.07
N ASP A 483 42.46 -11.39 -4.86
CA ASP A 483 43.17 -10.15 -5.13
C ASP A 483 43.05 -9.79 -6.63
N LEU A 484 42.81 -8.51 -6.94
CA LEU A 484 42.52 -8.07 -8.32
C LEU A 484 43.69 -8.31 -9.27
N GLU A 485 44.92 -8.28 -8.78
CA GLU A 485 46.13 -8.62 -9.56
C GLU A 485 46.09 -10.08 -9.96
N SER A 486 45.83 -11.02 -9.03
CA SER A 486 45.71 -12.44 -9.32
C SER A 486 44.55 -12.75 -10.31
N PHE A 487 43.44 -12.00 -10.22
CA PHE A 487 42.32 -12.13 -11.16
C PHE A 487 42.67 -11.68 -12.57
N ARG A 488 43.41 -10.57 -12.71
CA ARG A 488 43.89 -10.07 -14.00
C ARG A 488 44.96 -10.97 -14.63
N ASP A 489 45.81 -11.59 -13.82
CA ASP A 489 46.87 -12.52 -14.29
C ASP A 489 46.30 -13.77 -15.00
N VAL A 490 45.05 -14.12 -14.72
CA VAL A 490 44.33 -15.20 -15.39
C VAL A 490 43.37 -14.72 -16.50
N ASP A 491 43.63 -13.54 -17.07
CA ASP A 491 42.81 -12.91 -18.11
C ASP A 491 41.35 -12.72 -17.68
N GLU A 492 41.11 -12.44 -16.40
CA GLU A 492 39.78 -12.25 -15.80
C GLU A 492 38.85 -13.48 -15.93
N ASP A 493 39.43 -14.67 -16.10
CA ASP A 493 38.72 -15.95 -16.16
C ASP A 493 38.71 -16.63 -14.79
N LEU A 494 37.58 -16.52 -14.07
CA LEU A 494 37.40 -17.10 -12.74
C LEU A 494 37.63 -18.62 -12.69
N SER A 495 37.45 -19.33 -13.80
CA SER A 495 37.70 -20.76 -13.87
C SER A 495 39.18 -21.15 -13.79
N ARG A 496 40.06 -20.17 -13.98
CA ARG A 496 41.51 -20.33 -13.94
C ARG A 496 42.12 -19.82 -12.63
N VAL A 497 41.31 -19.22 -11.73
CA VAL A 497 41.76 -18.81 -10.39
C VAL A 497 41.96 -20.09 -9.57
N GLU A 498 43.12 -20.27 -9.00
CA GLU A 498 43.40 -21.44 -8.16
C GLU A 498 42.56 -21.38 -6.85
N PRO A 499 42.07 -22.52 -6.35
CA PRO A 499 41.29 -22.58 -5.12
C PRO A 499 41.92 -21.88 -3.92
N GLU A 500 43.25 -21.93 -3.81
CA GLU A 500 44.02 -21.33 -2.71
C GLU A 500 44.14 -19.81 -2.74
N ASP A 501 43.77 -19.16 -3.88
CA ASP A 501 43.77 -17.71 -4.04
C ASP A 501 42.48 -17.08 -3.46
N TRP A 502 41.41 -17.85 -3.27
CA TRP A 502 40.19 -17.41 -2.67
C TRP A 502 40.31 -17.29 -1.15
N LYS A 503 39.92 -16.17 -0.60
CA LYS A 503 40.07 -15.80 0.82
C LYS A 503 38.81 -15.14 1.36
N PHE A 504 38.65 -15.18 2.68
CA PHE A 504 37.77 -14.24 3.36
C PHE A 504 38.37 -12.83 3.26
N PRO A 505 37.65 -11.89 2.60
CA PRO A 505 38.18 -10.57 2.33
C PRO A 505 38.27 -9.74 3.60
N THR A 506 39.38 -8.95 3.72
CA THR A 506 39.48 -7.93 4.76
C THR A 506 38.45 -6.83 4.52
N GLY A 507 37.86 -6.32 5.61
CA GLY A 507 36.83 -5.28 5.56
C GLY A 507 35.41 -5.78 5.31
N PHE A 508 35.23 -7.07 5.02
CA PHE A 508 33.94 -7.72 4.80
C PHE A 508 33.74 -8.82 5.82
N THR A 509 32.55 -8.99 6.32
CA THR A 509 32.30 -9.91 7.42
C THR A 509 31.15 -10.86 7.05
N ASN A 510 31.46 -12.13 7.00
CA ASN A 510 30.47 -13.19 6.87
C ASN A 510 29.55 -13.19 8.09
N ARG A 511 28.23 -13.26 7.87
CA ARG A 511 27.25 -13.10 8.96
C ARG A 511 26.08 -14.05 8.84
N ARG A 512 25.55 -14.42 10.00
CA ARG A 512 24.19 -14.92 10.19
C ARG A 512 23.47 -13.97 11.13
N MET A 513 22.27 -13.56 10.73
CA MET A 513 21.47 -12.61 11.47
C MET A 513 20.08 -13.18 11.71
N TYR A 514 19.55 -12.87 12.88
CA TYR A 514 18.19 -13.20 13.30
C TYR A 514 17.55 -11.91 13.73
N ARG A 515 16.48 -11.52 13.06
CA ARG A 515 15.78 -10.27 13.33
C ARG A 515 14.32 -10.55 13.60
N SER A 516 13.76 -9.85 14.57
CA SER A 516 12.33 -9.92 14.88
C SER A 516 11.78 -8.53 15.15
N LEU A 517 10.58 -8.29 14.70
CA LEU A 517 9.81 -7.11 15.01
C LEU A 517 8.39 -7.55 15.36
N GLU A 518 7.85 -6.96 16.40
CA GLU A 518 6.45 -7.08 16.76
C GLU A 518 5.91 -5.70 17.14
N GLU A 519 4.78 -5.32 16.58
CA GLU A 519 4.03 -4.13 16.99
C GLU A 519 2.58 -4.48 17.24
N ASN A 520 2.09 -4.10 18.41
CA ASN A 520 0.71 -4.21 18.82
C ASN A 520 0.10 -2.82 18.87
N ALA A 521 -1.13 -2.67 18.41
CA ALA A 521 -1.90 -1.43 18.49
C ALA A 521 -3.32 -1.73 18.98
N ASP A 522 -3.71 -1.05 20.05
CA ASP A 522 -5.07 -1.02 20.58
C ASP A 522 -5.66 0.36 20.30
N GLU A 523 -6.84 0.42 19.70
CA GLU A 523 -7.51 1.66 19.36
C GLU A 523 -8.97 1.64 19.78
N PHE A 524 -9.43 2.71 20.40
CA PHE A 524 -10.83 2.94 20.73
C PHE A 524 -11.31 4.25 20.12
N GLY A 525 -12.41 4.20 19.38
CA GLY A 525 -13.07 5.34 18.76
C GLY A 525 -14.51 5.49 19.23
N PHE A 526 -14.96 6.74 19.35
CA PHE A 526 -16.34 7.10 19.63
C PHE A 526 -16.68 8.37 18.86
N ASP A 527 -17.75 8.33 18.08
CA ASP A 527 -18.27 9.42 17.28
C ASP A 527 -19.74 9.63 17.58
N PHE A 528 -20.14 10.88 17.74
CA PHE A 528 -21.53 11.32 17.87
C PHE A 528 -21.84 12.36 16.80
N ASP A 529 -22.80 12.06 15.93
CA ASP A 529 -23.29 12.96 14.88
C ASP A 529 -24.75 13.34 15.18
N LEU A 530 -24.98 14.62 15.38
CA LEU A 530 -26.29 15.16 15.70
C LEU A 530 -26.81 16.00 14.50
N PRO A 531 -27.82 15.50 13.76
CA PRO A 531 -28.48 16.32 12.76
C PRO A 531 -29.19 17.51 13.42
N ILE A 532 -28.95 18.71 12.89
CA ILE A 532 -29.52 19.96 13.38
C ILE A 532 -30.31 20.59 12.24
N SER A 533 -31.55 21.01 12.52
CA SER A 533 -32.38 21.72 11.54
C SER A 533 -32.38 23.20 11.88
N PHE A 534 -31.84 24.04 11.02
CA PHE A 534 -31.96 25.50 11.12
C PHE A 534 -33.09 25.98 10.19
N GLY A 535 -34.34 26.10 10.72
CA GLY A 535 -35.52 26.47 9.96
C GLY A 535 -35.93 25.43 8.93
N ASP A 536 -36.43 25.86 7.76
CA ASP A 536 -36.81 24.98 6.65
C ASP A 536 -35.61 24.37 5.90
N ARG A 537 -34.38 24.58 6.38
CA ARG A 537 -33.14 24.09 5.78
C ARG A 537 -32.67 22.86 6.53
N GLY A 538 -33.04 21.70 6.03
CA GLY A 538 -32.52 20.42 6.50
C GLY A 538 -31.07 20.18 6.07
N GLY A 539 -30.33 19.34 6.81
CA GLY A 539 -29.01 18.80 6.39
C GLY A 539 -27.80 19.42 7.09
N SER A 540 -27.99 20.25 8.17
CA SER A 540 -26.88 20.59 9.06
C SER A 540 -26.61 19.45 10.03
N SER A 541 -25.33 19.23 10.40
CA SER A 541 -24.97 18.34 11.49
C SER A 541 -23.86 18.93 12.35
N PHE A 542 -23.84 18.48 13.59
CA PHE A 542 -22.75 18.72 14.52
C PHE A 542 -22.16 17.38 14.91
N LYS A 543 -20.87 17.21 14.68
CA LYS A 543 -20.17 15.96 14.98
C LYS A 543 -19.09 16.21 16.02
N THR A 544 -18.99 15.33 17.01
CA THR A 544 -17.92 15.31 18.02
C THR A 544 -17.50 13.89 18.27
N GLY A 545 -16.25 13.71 18.65
CA GLY A 545 -15.75 12.38 18.92
C GLY A 545 -14.46 12.39 19.71
N PHE A 546 -14.07 11.21 20.11
CA PHE A 546 -12.85 10.92 20.84
C PHE A 546 -12.19 9.68 20.25
N ARG A 547 -10.86 9.67 20.21
CA ARG A 547 -10.08 8.51 19.78
C ARG A 547 -8.84 8.37 20.64
N ARG A 548 -8.58 7.17 21.11
CA ARG A 548 -7.35 6.78 21.81
C ARG A 548 -6.65 5.70 21.03
N ILE A 549 -5.36 5.86 20.80
CA ILE A 549 -4.48 4.88 20.17
C ILE A 549 -3.32 4.62 21.12
N GLU A 550 -3.10 3.36 21.45
CA GLU A 550 -1.94 2.89 22.21
C GLU A 550 -1.22 1.84 21.35
N ALA A 551 0.08 2.02 21.12
CA ALA A 551 0.87 1.09 20.33
C ALA A 551 2.22 0.84 21.00
N ASP A 552 2.61 -0.43 21.05
CA ASP A 552 3.88 -0.89 21.58
C ASP A 552 4.62 -1.69 20.50
N ARG A 553 5.91 -1.36 20.31
CA ARG A 553 6.80 -2.04 19.36
C ARG A 553 8.00 -2.60 20.09
N GLU A 554 8.35 -3.83 19.72
CA GLU A 554 9.58 -4.51 20.14
C GLU A 554 10.35 -4.92 18.88
N TYR A 555 11.65 -4.64 18.87
CA TYR A 555 12.57 -5.07 17.83
C TYR A 555 13.81 -5.67 18.45
N GLY A 556 14.28 -6.81 17.90
CA GLY A 556 15.50 -7.48 18.32
C GLY A 556 16.32 -7.97 17.14
N GLN A 557 17.64 -7.91 17.28
CA GLN A 557 18.60 -8.38 16.29
C GLN A 557 19.75 -9.13 16.96
N PHE A 558 20.08 -10.32 16.48
CA PHE A 558 21.28 -11.06 16.81
C PHE A 558 22.11 -11.23 15.54
N SER A 559 23.42 -11.02 15.65
CA SER A 559 24.35 -11.14 14.54
C SER A 559 25.57 -11.96 14.97
N PHE A 560 25.89 -12.97 14.19
CA PHE A 560 27.04 -13.85 14.37
C PHE A 560 27.88 -13.82 13.12
N SER A 561 29.21 -13.82 13.30
CA SER A 561 30.16 -14.01 12.20
C SER A 561 31.00 -15.24 12.45
N TRP A 562 31.59 -15.71 11.38
CA TRP A 562 32.63 -16.70 11.44
C TRP A 562 33.84 -16.24 10.63
N GLY A 563 34.98 -16.74 11.04
CA GLY A 563 36.27 -16.45 10.41
C GLY A 563 37.23 -17.58 10.60
N ASN A 564 38.47 -17.40 10.11
CA ASN A 564 39.51 -18.40 10.25
C ASN A 564 39.73 -18.77 11.71
N GLY A 565 39.76 -20.06 11.98
CA GLY A 565 40.20 -20.64 13.24
C GLY A 565 41.72 -20.77 13.34
N ASP A 566 42.15 -21.66 14.23
CA ASP A 566 43.57 -21.93 14.44
C ASP A 566 44.22 -22.75 13.32
N ARG A 567 43.40 -23.51 12.60
CA ARG A 567 43.81 -24.39 11.47
C ARG A 567 43.44 -23.80 10.14
N TYR A 568 44.39 -23.77 9.20
CA TYR A 568 44.09 -23.35 7.82
C TYR A 568 43.21 -24.36 7.12
N ILE A 569 42.12 -23.92 6.50
CA ILE A 569 41.24 -24.72 5.64
C ILE A 569 41.40 -24.24 4.20
N PRO A 570 41.91 -25.09 3.29
CA PRO A 570 41.96 -24.72 1.89
C PRO A 570 40.56 -24.67 1.30
N TYR A 571 40.30 -23.71 0.42
CA TYR A 571 39.07 -23.65 -0.34
C TYR A 571 38.94 -24.86 -1.28
N THR A 572 37.78 -25.53 -1.28
CA THR A 572 37.54 -26.74 -2.07
C THR A 572 36.90 -26.47 -3.43
N GLY A 573 36.47 -25.22 -3.70
CA GLY A 573 35.63 -24.85 -4.84
C GLY A 573 34.14 -24.76 -4.49
N ASN A 574 33.74 -25.32 -3.36
CA ASN A 574 32.40 -25.23 -2.83
C ASN A 574 32.38 -24.33 -1.57
N ARG A 575 31.56 -23.27 -1.59
CA ARG A 575 31.45 -22.30 -0.52
C ARG A 575 30.87 -22.88 0.77
N ASP A 576 29.97 -23.84 0.67
CA ASP A 576 29.34 -24.50 1.82
C ASP A 576 30.36 -25.28 2.66
N ASP A 577 31.46 -25.71 2.07
CA ASP A 577 32.53 -26.41 2.78
C ASP A 577 33.23 -25.58 3.84
N TYR A 578 33.10 -24.22 3.80
CA TYR A 578 33.58 -23.33 4.86
C TYR A 578 32.86 -23.51 6.20
N LEU A 579 31.64 -24.06 6.20
CA LEU A 579 30.84 -24.31 7.42
C LEU A 579 30.45 -25.78 7.58
N ALA A 580 31.11 -26.71 6.88
CA ALA A 580 30.80 -28.13 6.92
C ALA A 580 32.06 -28.99 7.07
N GLY A 581 31.82 -30.21 7.47
CA GLY A 581 32.80 -31.27 7.40
C GLY A 581 34.08 -30.99 8.17
N ASP A 582 35.19 -30.91 7.47
CA ASP A 582 36.52 -30.71 8.08
C ASP A 582 36.73 -29.32 8.67
N ALA A 583 36.04 -28.27 8.12
CA ALA A 583 36.21 -26.92 8.59
C ALA A 583 35.70 -26.69 10.02
N THR A 584 34.62 -27.35 10.40
CA THR A 584 33.98 -27.21 11.72
C THR A 584 34.45 -28.28 12.74
N ARG A 585 35.14 -29.34 12.30
CA ARG A 585 35.65 -30.40 13.17
C ARG A 585 36.97 -30.02 13.82
N LEU A 586 37.19 -30.55 15.03
CA LEU A 586 38.51 -30.50 15.65
C LEU A 586 39.45 -31.49 15.01
N ASP A 587 40.70 -31.11 14.81
CA ASP A 587 41.78 -32.02 14.47
C ASP A 587 42.32 -32.74 15.72
N GLU A 588 43.37 -33.56 15.53
CA GLU A 588 44.03 -34.29 16.62
C GLU A 588 44.72 -33.38 17.69
N ASN A 589 44.93 -32.10 17.37
CA ASN A 589 45.46 -31.07 18.31
C ASN A 589 44.37 -30.28 19.02
N GLY A 590 43.09 -30.52 18.71
CA GLY A 590 41.96 -29.72 19.23
C GLY A 590 41.78 -28.38 18.53
N GLU A 591 42.37 -28.21 17.32
CA GLU A 591 42.25 -26.97 16.50
C GLU A 591 41.08 -27.08 15.55
N THR A 592 40.35 -25.96 15.38
CA THR A 592 39.25 -25.82 14.40
C THR A 592 39.63 -24.93 13.24
N GLY A 593 39.09 -25.19 12.05
CA GLY A 593 39.30 -24.36 10.87
C GLY A 593 38.48 -23.07 10.90
N VAL A 594 37.34 -23.08 11.60
CA VAL A 594 36.42 -21.95 11.66
C VAL A 594 36.04 -21.67 13.11
N VAL A 595 36.02 -20.40 13.50
CA VAL A 595 35.53 -19.93 14.81
C VAL A 595 34.38 -18.95 14.65
N MET A 596 33.44 -18.98 15.58
CA MET A 596 32.29 -18.09 15.61
C MET A 596 32.56 -16.89 16.54
N ARG A 597 32.03 -15.73 16.16
CA ARG A 597 32.10 -14.50 16.96
C ARG A 597 30.71 -13.88 17.06
N ASN A 598 30.36 -13.40 18.21
CA ASN A 598 29.18 -12.57 18.41
C ASN A 598 29.47 -11.14 17.91
N LEU A 599 28.72 -10.68 16.91
CA LEU A 599 28.80 -9.34 16.34
C LEU A 599 27.56 -8.51 16.63
N THR A 600 26.72 -8.95 17.56
CA THR A 600 25.54 -8.19 17.94
C THR A 600 25.90 -6.75 18.27
N ASP A 601 25.21 -5.81 17.67
CA ASP A 601 25.50 -4.37 17.74
C ASP A 601 25.39 -3.80 19.18
N ALA A 602 25.82 -2.56 19.36
CA ALA A 602 25.78 -1.91 20.66
C ALA A 602 24.36 -1.82 21.23
N TYR A 603 23.37 -1.66 20.37
CA TYR A 603 21.97 -1.64 20.70
C TYR A 603 21.22 -2.71 19.87
N PRO A 604 21.21 -3.97 20.32
CA PRO A 604 20.58 -5.05 19.57
C PRO A 604 19.05 -5.02 19.61
N GLU A 605 18.48 -4.31 20.57
CA GLU A 605 17.04 -4.27 20.82
C GLU A 605 16.57 -2.84 21.03
N TYR A 606 15.32 -2.57 20.65
CA TYR A 606 14.62 -1.38 21.12
C TYR A 606 13.15 -1.68 21.41
N PHE A 607 12.61 -0.91 22.38
CA PHE A 607 11.21 -0.91 22.76
C PHE A 607 10.66 0.47 22.52
N GLY A 608 9.54 0.56 21.80
CA GLY A 608 8.84 1.80 21.55
C GLY A 608 7.43 1.75 22.12
N SER A 609 6.98 2.81 22.76
CA SER A 609 5.58 3.00 23.14
C SER A 609 5.04 4.31 22.57
N LYS A 610 3.81 4.30 22.13
CA LYS A 610 3.10 5.45 21.55
C LYS A 610 1.70 5.54 22.11
N LYS A 611 1.34 6.72 22.59
CA LYS A 611 -0.01 7.02 23.02
C LYS A 611 -0.49 8.31 22.35
N ILE A 612 -1.70 8.26 21.79
CA ILE A 612 -2.37 9.39 21.18
C ILE A 612 -3.78 9.48 21.78
N ASP A 613 -4.07 10.58 22.47
CA ASP A 613 -5.41 10.94 22.91
C ASP A 613 -5.91 12.10 22.04
N ALA A 614 -7.01 11.88 21.33
CA ALA A 614 -7.55 12.84 20.39
C ALA A 614 -9.02 13.12 20.65
N ALA A 615 -9.43 14.39 20.58
CA ALA A 615 -10.82 14.81 20.63
C ALA A 615 -11.10 15.86 19.55
N TYR A 616 -12.30 15.84 19.00
CA TYR A 616 -12.66 16.80 17.98
C TYR A 616 -14.11 17.29 18.09
N ILE A 617 -14.34 18.47 17.54
CA ILE A 617 -15.65 19.03 17.28
C ILE A 617 -15.68 19.57 15.86
N MET A 618 -16.76 19.33 15.13
CA MET A 618 -16.97 19.89 13.80
C MET A 618 -18.45 20.14 13.52
N ALA A 619 -18.70 21.06 12.62
CA ALA A 619 -20.03 21.40 12.14
C ALA A 619 -20.05 21.33 10.61
N ASP A 620 -21.14 20.81 10.07
CA ASP A 620 -21.47 20.77 8.66
C ASP A 620 -22.75 21.55 8.43
N ILE A 621 -22.64 22.71 7.80
CA ILE A 621 -23.73 23.71 7.74
C ILE A 621 -23.95 24.18 6.31
N PRO A 622 -25.05 23.78 5.65
CA PRO A 622 -25.47 24.41 4.40
C PRO A 622 -26.04 25.83 4.66
N PHE A 623 -25.62 26.79 3.87
CA PHE A 623 -26.10 28.17 3.95
C PHE A 623 -26.28 28.80 2.56
N PHE A 624 -27.17 29.82 2.45
CA PHE A 624 -27.48 30.50 1.18
C PHE A 624 -27.83 29.57 0.00
N ASN A 625 -28.42 28.42 0.22
CA ASN A 625 -28.87 27.43 -0.74
C ASN A 625 -27.77 26.79 -1.65
N LYS A 626 -26.61 27.42 -1.77
CA LYS A 626 -25.51 26.99 -2.66
C LYS A 626 -24.18 26.77 -1.94
N PHE A 627 -24.09 27.18 -0.70
CA PHE A 627 -22.87 27.05 0.10
C PHE A 627 -23.06 26.02 1.19
N ARG A 628 -22.02 25.25 1.43
CA ARG A 628 -21.91 24.32 2.56
C ARG A 628 -20.55 24.55 3.21
N PHE A 629 -20.55 24.81 4.47
CA PHE A 629 -19.36 24.94 5.29
C PHE A 629 -19.21 23.71 6.16
N LEU A 630 -18.04 23.08 6.11
CA LEU A 630 -17.62 22.05 7.03
C LEU A 630 -16.34 22.52 7.70
N GLY A 631 -16.35 22.63 9.01
CA GLY A 631 -15.18 23.08 9.75
C GLY A 631 -15.23 22.69 11.20
N GLY A 632 -14.07 22.73 11.85
CA GLY A 632 -13.95 22.37 13.24
C GLY A 632 -12.51 22.37 13.71
N LEU A 633 -12.32 21.81 14.88
CA LEU A 633 -11.04 21.73 15.58
C LEU A 633 -10.84 20.30 16.06
N ARG A 634 -9.62 19.82 15.93
CA ARG A 634 -9.14 18.57 16.53
C ARG A 634 -7.97 18.89 17.44
N HIS A 635 -7.99 18.35 18.64
CA HIS A 635 -6.87 18.37 19.58
C HIS A 635 -6.30 16.97 19.67
N GLU A 636 -4.98 16.85 19.60
CA GLU A 636 -4.25 15.59 19.78
C GLU A 636 -3.12 15.80 20.78
N ASP A 637 -3.10 14.99 21.83
CA ASP A 637 -2.01 14.85 22.78
C ASP A 637 -1.25 13.57 22.41
N THR A 638 0.05 13.70 22.14
CA THR A 638 0.90 12.62 21.62
C THR A 638 2.10 12.43 22.54
N ALA A 639 2.30 11.21 23.02
CA ALA A 639 3.51 10.76 23.68
C ALA A 639 4.11 9.57 22.91
N ILE A 640 5.38 9.67 22.53
CA ILE A 640 6.17 8.59 21.92
C ILE A 640 7.43 8.45 22.75
N GLU A 641 7.75 7.23 23.18
CA GLU A 641 8.96 6.91 23.92
C GLU A 641 9.66 5.73 23.23
N VAL A 642 10.97 5.80 23.13
CA VAL A 642 11.81 4.73 22.56
C VAL A 642 13.01 4.49 23.48
N VAL A 643 13.19 3.25 23.88
CA VAL A 643 14.32 2.80 24.69
C VAL A 643 15.12 1.79 23.87
N SER A 644 16.34 2.17 23.48
CA SER A 644 17.31 1.30 22.83
C SER A 644 18.16 0.61 23.88
N LYS A 645 18.03 -0.72 23.99
CA LYS A 645 18.74 -1.54 24.99
C LYS A 645 20.17 -1.82 24.55
N SER A 646 21.11 -1.58 25.47
CA SER A 646 22.51 -1.87 25.21
C SER A 646 22.82 -3.35 25.42
N GLY A 647 23.48 -3.97 24.43
CA GLY A 647 24.06 -5.31 24.59
C GLY A 647 25.29 -5.36 25.52
N ARG A 648 25.78 -4.19 25.98
CA ARG A 648 26.93 -4.05 26.87
C ARG A 648 26.66 -3.01 27.96
N PRO A 649 25.63 -3.18 28.80
CA PRO A 649 25.17 -2.13 29.73
C PRO A 649 26.23 -1.67 30.76
N GLN A 650 27.24 -2.50 31.01
CA GLN A 650 28.36 -2.14 31.90
C GLN A 650 29.32 -1.09 31.27
N PHE A 651 29.27 -0.88 29.94
CA PHE A 651 30.15 0.07 29.23
C PHE A 651 29.35 1.13 28.47
N ILE A 652 28.17 0.78 27.99
CA ILE A 652 27.31 1.62 27.16
C ILE A 652 25.94 1.63 27.84
N PRO A 653 25.41 2.76 28.33
CA PRO A 653 24.07 2.81 28.92
C PRO A 653 23.00 2.63 27.84
N ASP A 654 21.79 2.24 28.25
CA ASP A 654 20.60 2.29 27.41
C ASP A 654 20.40 3.73 26.88
N ALA A 655 19.92 3.87 25.65
CA ALA A 655 19.61 5.15 25.06
C ALA A 655 18.09 5.37 25.04
N GLU A 656 17.65 6.51 25.54
CA GLU A 656 16.25 6.89 25.60
C GLU A 656 16.01 8.09 24.69
N SER A 657 14.91 8.08 23.97
CA SER A 657 14.44 9.17 23.12
C SER A 657 12.92 9.24 23.16
N GLY A 658 12.35 10.38 22.80
CA GLY A 658 10.90 10.49 22.75
C GLY A 658 10.40 11.89 22.45
N ILE A 659 9.10 11.99 22.20
CA ILE A 659 8.40 13.22 21.90
C ILE A 659 7.11 13.25 22.73
N SER A 660 6.86 14.40 23.38
CA SER A 660 5.60 14.63 24.08
C SER A 660 5.11 16.04 23.70
N GLU A 661 4.09 16.08 22.85
CA GLU A 661 3.57 17.34 22.29
C GLU A 661 2.06 17.27 22.11
N ASP A 662 1.40 18.44 22.28
CA ASP A 662 -0.01 18.63 21.99
C ASP A 662 -0.21 19.55 20.78
N HIS A 663 -1.18 19.23 19.93
CA HIS A 663 -1.47 19.99 18.72
C HIS A 663 -2.95 20.33 18.59
N LEU A 664 -3.24 21.57 18.21
CA LEU A 664 -4.58 22.01 17.81
C LEU A 664 -4.64 22.14 16.29
N LEU A 665 -5.47 21.32 15.66
CA LEU A 665 -5.56 21.15 14.21
C LEU A 665 -6.89 21.72 13.69
N PRO A 666 -6.92 22.98 13.22
CA PRO A 666 -8.08 23.57 12.60
C PRO A 666 -8.29 23.04 11.17
N ALA A 667 -9.58 22.90 10.80
CA ALA A 667 -9.98 22.61 9.42
C ALA A 667 -11.18 23.47 9.03
N ALA A 668 -11.13 24.07 7.84
CA ALA A 668 -12.22 24.83 7.25
C ALA A 668 -12.34 24.45 5.77
N ASN A 669 -13.50 23.88 5.41
CA ASN A 669 -13.83 23.48 4.05
C ASN A 669 -15.11 24.24 3.62
N LEU A 670 -15.06 24.89 2.47
CA LEU A 670 -16.18 25.61 1.88
C LEU A 670 -16.52 25.00 0.53
N ILE A 671 -17.75 24.57 0.35
CA ILE A 671 -18.26 24.02 -0.90
C ILE A 671 -19.29 25.02 -1.46
N TYR A 672 -19.10 25.42 -2.71
CA TYR A 672 -20.05 26.22 -3.48
C TYR A 672 -20.61 25.39 -4.63
N SER A 673 -21.90 25.03 -4.56
CA SER A 673 -22.60 24.35 -5.65
C SER A 673 -23.05 25.37 -6.70
N ILE A 674 -22.37 25.42 -7.84
CA ILE A 674 -22.71 26.26 -8.98
C ILE A 674 -24.12 25.88 -9.44
N ASP A 675 -24.33 24.58 -9.63
CA ASP A 675 -25.60 23.92 -9.93
C ASP A 675 -25.62 22.50 -9.30
N GLU A 676 -26.59 21.66 -9.62
CA GLU A 676 -26.73 20.29 -9.09
C GLU A 676 -25.63 19.34 -9.53
N ARG A 677 -24.77 19.71 -10.48
CA ARG A 677 -23.73 18.90 -11.10
C ARG A 677 -22.34 19.42 -10.89
N GLN A 678 -22.19 20.67 -10.43
CA GLN A 678 -20.88 21.31 -10.35
C GLN A 678 -20.65 21.91 -8.97
N ASN A 679 -19.50 21.57 -8.41
CA ASN A 679 -19.03 22.11 -7.14
C ASN A 679 -17.68 22.82 -7.30
N LEU A 680 -17.50 23.89 -6.56
CA LEU A 680 -16.21 24.45 -6.20
C LEU A 680 -15.96 24.17 -4.73
N ARG A 681 -14.78 23.67 -4.41
CA ARG A 681 -14.33 23.35 -3.05
C ARG A 681 -13.09 24.16 -2.72
N PHE A 682 -13.08 24.74 -1.53
CA PHE A 682 -11.94 25.45 -0.96
C PHE A 682 -11.67 24.86 0.42
N ALA A 683 -10.43 24.61 0.74
CA ALA A 683 -10.06 24.13 2.06
C ALA A 683 -8.78 24.78 2.55
N VAL A 684 -8.74 25.04 3.87
CA VAL A 684 -7.54 25.43 4.61
C VAL A 684 -7.49 24.58 5.86
N THR A 685 -6.39 23.83 6.03
CA THR A 685 -6.28 22.87 7.12
C THR A 685 -4.85 22.82 7.68
N LYS A 686 -4.71 22.47 8.95
CA LYS A 686 -3.43 22.20 9.58
C LYS A 686 -3.34 20.73 9.95
N THR A 687 -2.21 20.08 9.63
CA THR A 687 -1.92 18.67 9.87
C THR A 687 -0.51 18.48 10.41
N ILE A 688 -0.19 17.30 10.89
CA ILE A 688 1.13 16.96 11.43
C ILE A 688 1.67 15.67 10.80
N ALA A 689 2.97 15.45 10.94
CA ALA A 689 3.59 14.15 10.66
C ALA A 689 4.54 13.78 11.80
N ARG A 690 4.27 12.63 12.42
CA ARG A 690 5.03 12.11 13.56
C ARG A 690 6.21 11.28 13.10
N PRO A 691 7.35 11.36 13.80
CA PRO A 691 8.40 10.35 13.66
C PRO A 691 7.89 8.96 14.05
N SER A 692 8.43 7.94 13.43
CA SER A 692 8.21 6.53 13.80
C SER A 692 9.19 6.09 14.90
N PHE A 693 8.94 4.94 15.51
CA PHE A 693 9.85 4.33 16.47
C PHE A 693 11.25 4.11 15.87
N ARG A 694 11.29 3.66 14.60
CA ARG A 694 12.55 3.41 13.88
C ARG A 694 13.36 4.68 13.66
N GLU A 695 12.69 5.76 13.36
CA GLU A 695 13.33 7.05 13.11
C GLU A 695 13.94 7.65 14.40
N LEU A 696 13.39 7.31 15.58
CA LEU A 696 13.84 7.81 16.88
C LEU A 696 14.84 6.89 17.59
N THR A 697 15.01 5.62 17.17
CA THR A 697 15.89 4.68 17.88
C THR A 697 17.36 4.91 17.60
N SER A 698 18.23 4.67 18.60
CA SER A 698 19.67 4.58 18.43
C SER A 698 20.14 3.20 17.94
N ALA A 699 19.25 2.21 17.84
CA ALA A 699 19.58 0.89 17.33
C ALA A 699 20.00 0.95 15.85
N ALA A 700 21.17 0.40 15.55
CA ALA A 700 21.68 0.30 14.19
C ALA A 700 21.27 -1.04 13.57
N GLU A 701 20.72 -1.00 12.37
CA GLU A 701 20.48 -2.18 11.56
C GLU A 701 21.53 -2.27 10.46
N PHE A 702 22.26 -3.37 10.44
CA PHE A 702 23.24 -3.65 9.38
C PHE A 702 22.59 -4.50 8.30
N ASP A 703 22.63 -4.03 7.09
CA ASP A 703 22.33 -4.84 5.92
C ASP A 703 23.64 -5.22 5.18
N ALA A 704 23.57 -5.92 4.08
CA ALA A 704 24.73 -6.40 3.32
C ALA A 704 25.56 -5.26 2.70
N ILE A 705 26.77 -5.57 2.26
CA ILE A 705 27.61 -4.65 1.48
C ILE A 705 26.85 -4.21 0.23
N GLY A 706 26.97 -2.95 -0.03
CA GLY A 706 26.14 -2.37 -1.05
C GLY A 706 24.82 -1.84 -0.50
N SER A 707 24.32 -2.32 0.61
CA SER A 707 23.28 -1.68 1.39
C SER A 707 23.86 -0.84 2.53
N PHE A 708 23.05 0.09 2.98
CA PHE A 708 23.46 1.08 3.96
C PHE A 708 23.12 0.58 5.37
N GLN A 709 23.99 0.85 6.33
CA GLN A 709 23.61 0.69 7.73
C GLN A 709 22.56 1.75 8.07
N ILE A 710 21.45 1.34 8.69
CA ILE A 710 20.34 2.22 9.03
C ILE A 710 20.41 2.56 10.52
N ILE A 711 20.39 3.85 10.83
CA ILE A 711 20.45 4.39 12.20
C ILE A 711 19.40 5.50 12.35
N GLY A 712 18.58 5.45 13.38
CA GLY A 712 17.62 6.54 13.65
C GLY A 712 18.29 7.79 14.20
N ASN A 713 17.49 8.84 14.35
CA ASN A 713 17.90 10.13 14.91
C ASN A 713 16.99 10.49 16.11
N PRO A 714 17.50 10.34 17.36
CA PRO A 714 16.73 10.65 18.56
C PRO A 714 16.29 12.12 18.70
N GLU A 715 16.87 13.05 17.93
CA GLU A 715 16.62 14.49 18.01
C GLU A 715 15.53 14.98 17.03
N LEU A 716 14.86 14.07 16.33
CA LEU A 716 13.80 14.42 15.38
C LEU A 716 12.63 15.13 16.07
N LYS A 717 12.07 16.11 15.34
CA LYS A 717 10.88 16.86 15.71
C LYS A 717 9.70 16.45 14.86
N MET A 718 8.48 16.68 15.36
CA MET A 718 7.28 16.54 14.53
C MET A 718 7.30 17.57 13.39
N SER A 719 6.77 17.17 12.23
CA SER A 719 6.53 18.10 11.13
C SER A 719 5.12 18.67 11.27
N GLU A 720 4.95 19.97 10.99
CA GLU A 720 3.65 20.62 10.87
C GLU A 720 3.42 21.07 9.44
N VAL A 721 2.18 20.97 8.96
CA VAL A 721 1.85 21.31 7.58
C VAL A 721 0.57 22.10 7.49
N THR A 722 0.64 23.26 6.82
CA THR A 722 -0.52 24.06 6.44
C THR A 722 -0.90 23.75 4.99
N ASN A 723 -2.14 23.34 4.77
CA ASN A 723 -2.64 22.93 3.47
C ASN A 723 -3.69 23.92 2.94
N PHE A 724 -3.59 24.23 1.64
CA PHE A 724 -4.56 25.01 0.89
C PHE A 724 -4.99 24.20 -0.33
N ASP A 725 -6.28 23.98 -0.48
CA ASP A 725 -6.86 23.21 -1.57
C ASP A 725 -7.94 24.01 -2.29
N PHE A 726 -7.94 23.91 -3.60
CA PHE A 726 -9.02 24.36 -4.47
C PHE A 726 -9.36 23.25 -5.45
N ARG A 727 -10.67 22.97 -5.64
CA ARG A 727 -11.13 21.98 -6.62
C ARG A 727 -12.42 22.44 -7.29
N TRP A 728 -12.45 22.37 -8.61
CA TRP A 728 -13.66 22.35 -9.40
C TRP A 728 -13.97 20.93 -9.83
N GLU A 729 -15.22 20.52 -9.73
CA GLU A 729 -15.67 19.21 -10.15
C GLU A 729 -17.03 19.29 -10.84
N MET A 730 -17.22 18.46 -11.87
CA MET A 730 -18.45 18.35 -12.63
C MET A 730 -18.83 16.88 -12.77
N PHE A 731 -20.09 16.57 -12.46
CA PHE A 731 -20.72 15.26 -12.54
C PHE A 731 -21.81 15.27 -13.60
N PRO A 732 -21.53 14.81 -14.84
CA PRO A 732 -22.53 14.71 -15.91
C PRO A 732 -23.71 13.78 -15.55
N GLU A 733 -24.79 13.87 -16.32
CA GLU A 733 -26.08 13.18 -16.03
C GLU A 733 -26.02 11.66 -15.93
N ASN A 734 -25.05 11.02 -16.56
CA ASN A 734 -24.96 9.56 -16.65
C ASN A 734 -24.46 8.87 -15.36
N GLY A 735 -24.10 9.64 -14.32
CA GLY A 735 -23.79 9.11 -12.97
C GLY A 735 -22.42 8.43 -12.81
N ASP A 736 -21.79 7.99 -13.90
CA ASP A 736 -20.46 7.36 -13.93
C ASP A 736 -19.40 8.20 -14.68
N GLU A 737 -19.73 9.44 -14.99
CA GLU A 737 -18.85 10.40 -15.62
C GLU A 737 -18.39 11.47 -14.62
N LEU A 738 -17.17 11.97 -14.80
CA LEU A 738 -16.56 12.95 -13.93
C LEU A 738 -15.54 13.80 -14.68
N PHE A 739 -15.51 15.10 -14.37
CA PHE A 739 -14.39 15.98 -14.69
C PHE A 739 -14.01 16.74 -13.43
N ALA A 740 -12.72 16.81 -13.12
CA ALA A 740 -12.24 17.56 -11.99
C ALA A 740 -10.90 18.22 -12.27
N VAL A 741 -10.72 19.40 -11.68
CA VAL A 741 -9.48 20.17 -11.67
C VAL A 741 -9.19 20.55 -10.23
N SER A 742 -8.04 20.18 -9.71
CA SER A 742 -7.58 20.54 -8.37
C SER A 742 -6.27 21.32 -8.43
N VAL A 743 -6.14 22.31 -7.56
CA VAL A 743 -4.89 23.00 -7.29
C VAL A 743 -4.65 22.91 -5.79
N PHE A 744 -3.44 22.58 -5.38
CA PHE A 744 -3.08 22.51 -3.97
C PHE A 744 -1.74 23.19 -3.70
N PHE A 745 -1.60 23.68 -2.47
CA PHE A 745 -0.37 24.25 -1.95
C PHE A 745 -0.20 23.80 -0.49
N LYS A 746 1.01 23.39 -0.12
CA LYS A 746 1.36 22.92 1.21
C LYS A 746 2.64 23.61 1.68
N GLU A 747 2.60 24.17 2.88
CA GLU A 747 3.76 24.72 3.59
C GLU A 747 4.14 23.73 4.69
N LEU A 748 5.40 23.29 4.69
CA LEU A 748 5.92 22.31 5.63
C LEU A 748 6.94 22.99 6.56
N GLU A 749 6.76 22.78 7.86
CA GLU A 749 7.73 23.10 8.89
C GLU A 749 8.38 21.82 9.42
N ASN A 750 9.69 21.81 9.55
CA ASN A 750 10.49 20.65 9.98
C ASN A 750 10.17 19.34 9.21
N PRO A 751 10.05 19.33 7.87
CA PRO A 751 9.84 18.07 7.17
C PRO A 751 11.01 17.11 7.44
N ILE A 752 10.66 15.82 7.61
CA ILE A 752 11.65 14.76 7.87
C ILE A 752 11.97 14.07 6.56
N GLU A 753 13.24 13.93 6.24
CA GLU A 753 13.73 13.22 5.07
C GLU A 753 14.78 12.18 5.45
N GLN A 754 14.84 11.12 4.65
CA GLN A 754 15.87 10.11 4.76
C GLN A 754 17.15 10.60 4.07
N VAL A 755 18.27 10.53 4.75
CA VAL A 755 19.56 11.00 4.25
C VAL A 755 20.61 9.89 4.31
N ILE A 756 21.50 9.86 3.31
CA ILE A 756 22.66 8.97 3.28
C ILE A 756 23.88 9.81 3.65
N ASP A 757 24.56 9.46 4.75
CA ASP A 757 25.76 10.18 5.19
C ASP A 757 27.01 9.79 4.38
N ARG A 758 28.14 10.43 4.69
CA ARG A 758 29.45 10.18 4.03
C ARG A 758 30.03 8.77 4.29
N PHE A 759 29.51 8.05 5.28
CA PHE A 759 29.95 6.70 5.62
C PHE A 759 29.03 5.63 5.01
N GLY A 760 27.97 6.06 4.30
CA GLY A 760 26.96 5.19 3.73
C GLY A 760 25.90 4.78 4.75
N PHE A 761 25.71 5.53 5.86
CA PHE A 761 24.63 5.28 6.79
C PHE A 761 23.37 6.00 6.32
N ILE A 762 22.26 5.30 6.40
CA ILE A 762 20.94 5.89 6.24
C ILE A 762 20.46 6.38 7.61
N SER A 763 20.04 7.63 7.67
CA SER A 763 19.43 8.25 8.84
C SER A 763 18.27 9.15 8.43
N TRP A 764 17.66 9.84 9.38
CA TRP A 764 16.61 10.82 9.14
C TRP A 764 16.98 12.16 9.76
N ASP A 765 16.70 13.23 9.05
CA ASP A 765 16.92 14.58 9.53
C ASP A 765 15.70 15.46 9.25
N ASN A 766 15.47 16.46 10.13
CA ASN A 766 14.54 17.53 9.84
C ASN A 766 15.20 18.56 8.93
N VAL A 767 14.50 18.88 7.84
CA VAL A 767 14.79 20.06 7.02
C VAL A 767 14.02 21.24 7.62
N GLU A 768 14.53 22.46 7.51
CA GLU A 768 13.93 23.62 8.19
C GLU A 768 12.54 23.94 7.67
N THR A 769 12.39 24.07 6.34
CA THR A 769 11.13 24.36 5.68
C THR A 769 11.05 23.71 4.30
N GLY A 770 9.83 23.50 3.83
CA GLY A 770 9.55 23.02 2.48
C GLY A 770 8.19 23.49 1.97
N GLU A 771 8.02 23.47 0.66
CA GLU A 771 6.78 23.79 -0.03
C GLU A 771 6.48 22.73 -1.07
N VAL A 772 5.18 22.42 -1.25
CA VAL A 772 4.70 21.54 -2.33
C VAL A 772 3.49 22.18 -2.99
N ARG A 773 3.48 22.27 -4.30
CA ARG A 773 2.36 22.80 -5.09
C ARG A 773 2.05 21.91 -6.27
N GLY A 774 0.78 21.84 -6.66
CA GLY A 774 0.44 20.99 -7.78
C GLY A 774 -0.91 21.29 -8.41
N LEU A 775 -1.04 20.77 -9.63
CA LEU A 775 -2.24 20.77 -10.46
C LEU A 775 -2.64 19.32 -10.74
N GLU A 776 -3.88 18.96 -10.43
CA GLU A 776 -4.45 17.65 -10.74
C GLU A 776 -5.62 17.83 -11.73
N LEU A 777 -5.63 17.05 -12.80
CA LEU A 777 -6.73 16.93 -13.75
C LEU A 777 -7.26 15.50 -13.73
N GLU A 778 -8.57 15.33 -13.76
CA GLU A 778 -9.21 14.03 -13.81
C GLU A 778 -10.41 14.07 -14.75
N ALA A 779 -10.53 13.08 -15.61
CA ALA A 779 -11.65 12.94 -16.52
C ALA A 779 -12.04 11.47 -16.69
N ARG A 780 -13.36 11.20 -16.64
CA ARG A 780 -13.95 9.91 -17.01
C ARG A 780 -15.16 10.16 -17.87
N LYS A 781 -15.23 9.55 -19.05
CA LYS A 781 -16.27 9.81 -20.05
C LYS A 781 -16.62 8.58 -20.87
N LYS A 782 -17.92 8.32 -21.08
CA LYS A 782 -18.41 7.39 -22.09
C LYS A 782 -18.45 8.06 -23.46
N LEU A 783 -18.07 7.32 -24.51
CA LEU A 783 -17.92 7.89 -25.86
C LEU A 783 -19.24 7.83 -26.68
N GLY A 784 -20.35 7.40 -26.10
CA GLY A 784 -21.67 7.37 -26.75
C GLY A 784 -22.15 8.71 -27.30
N PHE A 785 -21.61 9.82 -26.81
CA PHE A 785 -21.90 11.18 -27.32
C PHE A 785 -21.35 11.41 -28.73
N LEU A 786 -20.30 10.69 -29.15
CA LEU A 786 -19.74 10.79 -30.50
C LEU A 786 -20.60 10.06 -31.54
N SER A 787 -21.10 8.87 -31.20
CA SER A 787 -21.99 8.06 -32.03
C SER A 787 -22.56 6.90 -31.18
N SER A 788 -23.76 6.43 -31.55
CA SER A 788 -24.34 5.24 -30.95
C SER A 788 -23.48 3.97 -31.08
N GLN A 789 -22.53 3.95 -32.00
CA GLN A 789 -21.57 2.84 -32.16
C GLN A 789 -20.49 2.84 -31.06
N PHE A 790 -20.27 3.97 -30.36
CA PHE A 790 -19.27 4.12 -29.31
C PHE A 790 -19.86 4.09 -27.90
N THR A 791 -21.13 3.71 -27.74
CA THR A 791 -21.77 3.60 -26.41
C THR A 791 -21.10 2.58 -25.48
N ALA A 792 -20.45 1.57 -26.08
CA ALA A 792 -19.70 0.53 -25.38
C ALA A 792 -18.28 0.96 -24.97
N PHE A 793 -17.83 2.13 -25.40
CA PHE A 793 -16.49 2.62 -25.10
C PHE A 793 -16.53 3.66 -23.98
N SER A 794 -15.60 3.53 -23.03
CA SER A 794 -15.31 4.53 -22.02
C SER A 794 -13.82 4.86 -22.01
N VAL A 795 -13.51 6.10 -21.67
CA VAL A 795 -12.15 6.57 -21.43
C VAL A 795 -12.05 7.19 -20.06
N GLY A 796 -10.98 6.90 -19.37
CA GLY A 796 -10.60 7.48 -18.09
C GLY A 796 -9.18 7.99 -18.14
N GLY A 797 -8.87 8.98 -17.33
CA GLY A 797 -7.50 9.44 -17.18
C GLY A 797 -7.36 10.50 -16.12
N ASN A 798 -6.16 10.60 -15.61
CA ASN A 798 -5.76 11.65 -14.71
C ASN A 798 -4.33 12.10 -15.02
N LEU A 799 -4.04 13.34 -14.66
CA LEU A 799 -2.74 13.97 -14.82
C LEU A 799 -2.47 14.78 -13.58
N SER A 800 -1.29 14.65 -13.00
CA SER A 800 -0.81 15.46 -11.89
C SER A 800 0.54 16.04 -12.23
N VAL A 801 0.66 17.35 -12.11
CA VAL A 801 1.91 18.12 -12.22
C VAL A 801 2.20 18.67 -10.84
N ILE A 802 3.33 18.29 -10.27
CA ILE A 802 3.70 18.58 -8.88
C ILE A 802 5.10 19.19 -8.87
N ASP A 803 5.27 20.23 -8.10
CA ASP A 803 6.53 20.90 -7.88
C ASP A 803 6.75 21.06 -6.38
N SER A 804 7.97 20.83 -5.91
CA SER A 804 8.33 20.98 -4.50
C SER A 804 9.69 21.67 -4.35
N GLU A 805 9.86 22.33 -3.23
CA GLU A 805 11.09 23.00 -2.87
C GLU A 805 11.36 22.85 -1.38
N VAL A 806 12.53 22.34 -1.02
CA VAL A 806 13.02 22.27 0.37
C VAL A 806 14.38 22.93 0.49
N ASN A 807 14.61 23.61 1.61
CA ASN A 807 15.90 24.19 1.91
C ASN A 807 16.93 23.09 2.20
N ARG A 808 18.11 23.16 1.57
CA ARG A 808 19.20 22.24 1.92
C ARG A 808 19.72 22.54 3.31
N SER A 809 20.08 21.50 4.06
CA SER A 809 20.77 21.73 5.33
C SER A 809 22.15 22.36 5.11
N GLN A 810 22.65 23.12 6.08
CA GLN A 810 24.00 23.71 5.99
C GLN A 810 25.06 22.62 5.80
N LEU A 811 24.87 21.46 6.43
CA LEU A 811 25.77 20.31 6.31
C LEU A 811 25.79 19.76 4.86
N GLU A 812 24.66 19.67 4.20
CA GLU A 812 24.57 19.26 2.80
C GLU A 812 25.29 20.26 1.88
N ILE A 813 25.10 21.57 2.10
CA ILE A 813 25.75 22.62 1.34
C ILE A 813 27.27 22.54 1.52
N ASP A 814 27.76 22.53 2.77
CA ASP A 814 29.19 22.54 3.08
C ASP A 814 29.94 21.35 2.48
N ARG A 815 29.28 20.20 2.38
CA ARG A 815 29.87 18.98 1.83
C ARG A 815 29.87 18.93 0.29
N LYS A 816 28.89 19.59 -0.35
CA LYS A 816 28.73 19.56 -1.80
C LYS A 816 29.38 20.74 -2.52
N ILE A 817 29.54 21.89 -1.88
CA ILE A 817 29.93 23.13 -2.53
C ILE A 817 31.29 23.05 -3.26
N ALA A 818 32.18 22.16 -2.82
CA ALA A 818 33.50 22.00 -3.44
C ALA A 818 33.40 21.34 -4.83
N GLU A 819 32.48 20.40 -5.02
CA GLU A 819 32.22 19.67 -6.27
C GLU A 819 31.12 20.35 -7.10
N PHE A 820 30.25 21.12 -6.46
CA PHE A 820 29.12 21.83 -7.08
C PHE A 820 29.15 23.33 -6.69
N PRO A 821 30.03 24.16 -7.29
CA PRO A 821 30.17 25.56 -6.90
C PRO A 821 28.88 26.39 -7.10
N ASP A 822 28.03 25.98 -8.04
CA ASP A 822 26.74 26.63 -8.35
C ASP A 822 25.55 25.90 -7.69
N LEU A 823 25.78 25.17 -6.59
CA LEU A 823 24.75 24.43 -5.87
C LEU A 823 23.61 25.37 -5.46
N SER A 824 22.37 25.04 -5.89
CA SER A 824 21.18 25.75 -5.41
C SER A 824 21.02 25.57 -3.89
N PRO A 825 20.62 26.58 -3.13
CA PRO A 825 20.29 26.46 -1.71
C PRO A 825 19.05 25.60 -1.46
N THR A 826 18.29 25.28 -2.50
CA THR A 826 17.08 24.49 -2.46
C THR A 826 17.16 23.30 -3.41
N ARG A 827 16.31 22.31 -3.19
CA ARG A 827 16.10 21.14 -4.06
C ARG A 827 14.68 20.61 -3.95
N GLU A 828 14.34 19.65 -4.79
CA GLU A 828 13.09 18.91 -4.71
C GLU A 828 13.00 18.06 -3.42
N LEU A 829 11.77 17.79 -2.98
CA LEU A 829 11.47 16.89 -1.86
C LEU A 829 11.71 15.44 -2.29
N GLN A 830 12.28 14.64 -1.38
CA GLN A 830 12.52 13.22 -1.62
C GLN A 830 11.23 12.46 -1.94
N GLY A 831 11.26 11.64 -3.00
CA GLY A 831 10.15 10.81 -3.46
C GLY A 831 9.15 11.52 -4.37
N GLN A 832 9.20 12.85 -4.49
CA GLN A 832 8.29 13.60 -5.34
C GLN A 832 8.64 13.38 -6.82
N SER A 833 7.61 13.02 -7.61
CA SER A 833 7.68 13.04 -9.08
C SER A 833 6.97 14.28 -9.62
N SER A 834 7.61 14.97 -10.56
CA SER A 834 7.10 16.20 -11.16
C SER A 834 5.88 15.96 -12.07
N LEU A 835 5.73 14.73 -12.61
CA LEU A 835 4.67 14.37 -13.54
C LEU A 835 4.17 12.96 -13.28
N ILE A 836 2.87 12.79 -13.07
CA ILE A 836 2.21 11.49 -12.95
C ILE A 836 0.98 11.50 -13.84
N TYR A 837 0.80 10.51 -14.70
CA TYR A 837 -0.42 10.40 -15.47
C TYR A 837 -0.84 8.96 -15.71
N ASN A 838 -2.16 8.79 -15.71
CA ASN A 838 -2.85 7.53 -15.99
C ASN A 838 -3.82 7.74 -17.14
N PHE A 839 -3.95 6.73 -17.97
CA PHE A 839 -4.95 6.69 -19.03
C PHE A 839 -5.50 5.28 -19.16
N ASP A 840 -6.82 5.14 -19.18
CA ASP A 840 -7.47 3.87 -19.51
C ASP A 840 -8.55 4.03 -20.57
N THR A 841 -8.70 3.01 -21.39
CA THR A 841 -9.81 2.89 -22.31
C THR A 841 -10.39 1.49 -22.21
N SER A 842 -11.71 1.42 -22.09
CA SER A 842 -12.45 0.18 -21.97
C SER A 842 -13.51 0.06 -23.05
N TRP A 843 -13.64 -1.14 -23.61
CA TRP A 843 -14.73 -1.52 -24.48
C TRP A 843 -15.45 -2.72 -23.88
N GLU A 844 -16.76 -2.60 -23.71
CA GLU A 844 -17.60 -3.63 -23.11
C GLU A 844 -18.75 -4.01 -24.02
N HIS A 845 -18.76 -5.28 -24.45
CA HIS A 845 -19.87 -5.85 -25.22
C HIS A 845 -20.76 -6.68 -24.29
N PHE A 846 -21.73 -6.01 -23.69
CA PHE A 846 -22.58 -6.58 -22.63
C PHE A 846 -23.30 -7.88 -23.05
N GLN A 847 -23.84 -7.97 -24.28
CA GLN A 847 -24.54 -9.17 -24.79
C GLN A 847 -23.66 -10.42 -24.84
N LYS A 848 -22.37 -10.26 -25.15
CA LYS A 848 -21.40 -11.37 -25.19
C LYS A 848 -20.67 -11.56 -23.88
N GLY A 849 -20.84 -10.62 -22.95
CA GLY A 849 -20.09 -10.63 -21.71
C GLY A 849 -18.58 -10.44 -21.91
N THR A 850 -18.17 -9.73 -22.97
CA THR A 850 -16.76 -9.48 -23.30
C THR A 850 -16.37 -8.08 -22.90
N GLY A 851 -15.32 -7.92 -22.13
CA GLY A 851 -14.67 -6.64 -21.78
C GLY A 851 -13.22 -6.63 -22.25
N ILE A 852 -12.77 -5.50 -22.79
CA ILE A 852 -11.37 -5.26 -23.15
C ILE A 852 -10.98 -3.91 -22.56
N THR A 853 -9.93 -3.88 -21.75
CA THR A 853 -9.38 -2.66 -21.16
C THR A 853 -7.90 -2.54 -21.49
N LEU A 854 -7.48 -1.37 -21.91
CA LEU A 854 -6.08 -0.98 -22.04
C LEU A 854 -5.82 0.09 -20.97
N SER A 855 -4.85 -0.10 -20.11
CA SER A 855 -4.50 0.80 -19.01
C SER A 855 -3.02 1.17 -19.10
N TYR A 856 -2.73 2.45 -19.12
CA TYR A 856 -1.38 3.00 -19.12
C TYR A 856 -1.14 3.83 -17.85
N ASN A 857 0.03 3.66 -17.23
CA ASN A 857 0.49 4.43 -16.08
C ASN A 857 1.92 4.90 -16.31
N ASN A 858 2.17 6.16 -16.02
CA ASN A 858 3.53 6.71 -16.02
C ASN A 858 3.74 7.55 -14.76
N THR A 859 4.85 7.33 -14.11
CA THR A 859 5.40 8.17 -13.05
C THR A 859 6.73 8.72 -13.54
N GLY A 860 6.86 10.03 -13.61
CA GLY A 860 8.08 10.70 -14.03
C GLY A 860 9.22 10.53 -13.05
N GLU A 861 10.39 10.98 -13.43
CA GLU A 861 11.61 11.00 -12.61
C GLU A 861 11.35 11.61 -11.22
N ARG A 862 12.04 11.09 -10.20
CA ARG A 862 11.96 11.57 -8.83
C ARG A 862 13.30 11.47 -8.11
N LEU A 863 13.51 12.34 -7.14
CA LEU A 863 14.63 12.24 -6.22
C LEU A 863 14.46 10.99 -5.31
N TYR A 864 15.29 9.97 -5.53
CA TYR A 864 15.23 8.72 -4.75
C TYR A 864 15.92 8.87 -3.39
N ALA A 865 17.17 9.39 -3.36
CA ALA A 865 17.93 9.49 -2.12
C ALA A 865 18.71 10.81 -2.03
N VAL A 866 18.63 11.42 -0.84
CA VAL A 866 19.43 12.60 -0.48
C VAL A 866 20.74 12.11 0.08
N THR A 867 21.85 12.60 -0.48
CA THR A 867 23.21 12.29 0.00
C THR A 867 23.78 13.47 0.77
N ASN A 868 24.15 13.26 2.03
CA ASN A 868 24.96 14.19 2.83
C ASN A 868 26.47 13.91 2.64
N SER A 869 26.89 13.72 1.40
CA SER A 869 28.29 13.51 0.98
C SER A 869 28.63 14.43 -0.19
N SER A 870 29.85 14.36 -0.70
CA SER A 870 30.25 15.08 -1.91
C SER A 870 29.61 14.54 -3.20
N LEU A 871 29.01 13.32 -3.18
CA LEU A 871 28.36 12.72 -4.34
C LEU A 871 27.07 13.45 -4.75
N PRO A 872 26.70 13.42 -6.03
CA PRO A 872 25.39 13.87 -6.49
C PRO A 872 24.25 13.13 -5.80
N LEU A 873 23.05 13.69 -5.85
CA LEU A 873 21.83 13.01 -5.42
C LEU A 873 21.58 11.76 -6.28
N VAL A 874 20.77 10.83 -5.79
CA VAL A 874 20.34 9.66 -6.56
C VAL A 874 18.94 9.92 -7.06
N ASP A 875 18.77 9.91 -8.37
CA ASP A 875 17.48 10.03 -9.04
C ASP A 875 16.98 8.67 -9.48
N GLU A 876 15.66 8.51 -9.57
CA GLU A 876 14.99 7.30 -10.04
C GLU A 876 14.03 7.65 -11.17
N GLN A 877 14.14 6.93 -12.30
CA GLN A 877 13.11 6.86 -13.32
C GLN A 877 12.31 5.58 -13.12
N PRO A 878 11.07 5.64 -12.58
CA PRO A 878 10.21 4.48 -12.46
C PRO A 878 9.82 3.90 -13.81
N ALA A 879 9.54 2.60 -13.86
CA ALA A 879 9.06 1.94 -15.07
C ALA A 879 7.68 2.45 -15.47
N GLU A 880 7.47 2.61 -16.77
CA GLU A 880 6.14 2.82 -17.34
C GLU A 880 5.38 1.50 -17.38
N ASP A 881 4.06 1.53 -17.21
CA ASP A 881 3.23 0.32 -17.21
C ASP A 881 2.08 0.44 -18.22
N LEU A 882 2.03 -0.49 -19.16
CA LEU A 882 0.94 -0.63 -20.11
C LEU A 882 0.35 -2.03 -20.02
N ASP A 883 -0.90 -2.13 -19.60
CA ASP A 883 -1.62 -3.37 -19.38
C ASP A 883 -2.77 -3.55 -20.35
N LEU A 884 -2.93 -4.77 -20.86
CA LEU A 884 -4.10 -5.20 -21.62
C LEU A 884 -4.86 -6.26 -20.82
N ILE A 885 -6.13 -5.99 -20.53
CA ILE A 885 -7.02 -6.88 -19.80
C ILE A 885 -8.16 -7.30 -20.71
N VAL A 886 -8.41 -8.60 -20.84
CA VAL A 886 -9.56 -9.17 -21.56
C VAL A 886 -10.35 -10.04 -20.61
N SER A 887 -11.64 -9.76 -20.47
CA SER A 887 -12.56 -10.55 -19.66
C SER A 887 -13.68 -11.11 -20.50
N GLN A 888 -14.09 -12.35 -20.20
CA GLN A 888 -15.18 -13.04 -20.89
C GLN A 888 -16.06 -13.75 -19.88
N ARG A 889 -17.36 -13.42 -19.87
CA ARG A 889 -18.35 -14.19 -19.11
C ARG A 889 -18.84 -15.36 -19.97
N LEU A 890 -18.99 -16.51 -19.35
CA LEU A 890 -19.53 -17.73 -19.96
C LEU A 890 -20.73 -18.21 -19.13
N GLY A 891 -21.91 -17.95 -19.62
CA GLY A 891 -23.16 -18.17 -18.87
C GLY A 891 -23.32 -17.22 -17.69
N SER A 892 -24.02 -17.66 -16.64
CA SER A 892 -24.29 -16.85 -15.44
C SER A 892 -23.25 -16.96 -14.35
N SER A 893 -22.36 -17.96 -14.37
CA SER A 893 -21.52 -18.31 -13.22
C SER A 893 -20.03 -18.37 -13.52
N TRP A 894 -19.62 -18.45 -14.78
CA TRP A 894 -18.20 -18.53 -15.15
C TRP A 894 -17.69 -17.22 -15.73
N LYS A 895 -16.47 -16.84 -15.30
CA LYS A 895 -15.76 -15.70 -15.87
C LYS A 895 -14.31 -16.12 -16.16
N LEU A 896 -13.85 -15.82 -17.36
CA LEU A 896 -12.46 -15.94 -17.77
C LEU A 896 -11.83 -14.55 -17.80
N LYS A 897 -10.59 -14.43 -17.35
CA LYS A 897 -9.80 -13.21 -17.41
C LYS A 897 -8.43 -13.52 -17.96
N PHE A 898 -7.97 -12.72 -18.89
CA PHE A 898 -6.62 -12.74 -19.41
C PHE A 898 -6.01 -11.35 -19.25
N LYS A 899 -4.81 -11.25 -18.71
CA LYS A 899 -4.07 -9.98 -18.55
C LYS A 899 -2.68 -10.14 -19.16
N VAL A 900 -2.26 -9.17 -19.95
CA VAL A 900 -0.87 -8.96 -20.34
C VAL A 900 -0.42 -7.69 -19.64
N GLY A 901 0.50 -7.81 -18.70
CA GLY A 901 1.06 -6.69 -17.96
C GLY A 901 2.45 -6.31 -18.49
N ASN A 902 2.81 -5.04 -18.29
CA ASN A 902 4.07 -4.45 -18.75
C ASN A 902 4.35 -4.73 -20.24
N LEU A 903 3.37 -4.43 -21.12
CA LEU A 903 3.51 -4.62 -22.58
C LEU A 903 4.72 -3.88 -23.17
N LEU A 904 5.12 -2.75 -22.55
CA LEU A 904 6.27 -1.94 -22.99
C LEU A 904 7.61 -2.57 -22.64
N ASP A 905 7.63 -3.53 -21.72
CA ASP A 905 8.86 -4.12 -21.18
C ASP A 905 9.81 -3.11 -20.58
N SER A 906 9.23 -2.15 -19.86
CA SER A 906 9.95 -1.03 -19.28
C SER A 906 10.72 -1.44 -18.04
N GLU A 907 11.84 -0.78 -17.79
CA GLU A 907 12.66 -0.95 -16.60
C GLU A 907 12.60 0.29 -15.69
N SER A 908 12.82 0.09 -14.41
CA SER A 908 13.08 1.17 -13.46
C SER A 908 14.59 1.32 -13.28
N THR A 909 15.09 2.56 -13.44
CA THR A 909 16.53 2.85 -13.31
C THR A 909 16.79 3.87 -12.22
N ARG A 910 17.92 3.70 -11.49
CA ARG A 910 18.44 4.67 -10.55
C ARG A 910 19.80 5.14 -11.03
N PHE A 911 20.08 6.43 -10.87
CA PHE A 911 21.29 7.03 -11.41
C PHE A 911 21.70 8.29 -10.65
N HIS A 912 22.96 8.66 -10.81
CA HIS A 912 23.46 9.99 -10.47
C HIS A 912 23.60 10.82 -11.74
N THR A 913 23.40 12.13 -11.65
CA THR A 913 23.72 13.07 -12.72
C THR A 913 24.86 13.98 -12.27
N TYR A 914 25.99 13.95 -12.98
CA TYR A 914 27.13 14.79 -12.70
C TYR A 914 27.68 15.41 -14.00
N GLN A 915 27.79 16.74 -14.08
CA GLN A 915 28.25 17.51 -15.23
C GLN A 915 27.53 17.15 -16.54
N GLY A 916 26.23 16.81 -16.46
CA GLY A 916 25.39 16.41 -17.60
C GLY A 916 25.60 14.98 -18.08
N VAL A 917 26.40 14.18 -17.38
CA VAL A 917 26.58 12.75 -17.62
C VAL A 917 25.76 11.95 -16.62
N ILE A 918 25.07 10.91 -17.10
CA ILE A 918 24.30 9.96 -16.28
C ILE A 918 25.22 8.81 -15.90
N PHE A 919 25.26 8.51 -14.60
CA PHE A 919 25.99 7.40 -13.99
C PHE A 919 24.98 6.40 -13.44
N PRO A 920 24.74 5.26 -14.10
CA PRO A 920 23.75 4.27 -13.64
C PRO A 920 24.12 3.70 -12.27
N TYR A 921 23.18 3.74 -11.33
CA TYR A 921 23.33 3.16 -9.99
C TYR A 921 22.80 1.74 -9.94
N SER A 922 21.57 1.52 -10.44
CA SER A 922 20.95 0.20 -10.57
C SER A 922 19.85 0.21 -11.62
N ALA A 923 19.59 -0.95 -12.21
CA ALA A 923 18.47 -1.14 -13.13
C ALA A 923 17.65 -2.35 -12.68
N LYS A 924 16.30 -2.24 -12.81
CA LYS A 924 15.36 -3.30 -12.44
C LYS A 924 14.37 -3.53 -13.57
N GLU A 925 14.53 -4.64 -14.25
CA GLU A 925 13.60 -5.14 -15.25
C GLU A 925 12.49 -5.97 -14.58
N SER A 926 11.24 -5.70 -14.91
CA SER A 926 10.09 -6.45 -14.38
C SER A 926 9.63 -7.57 -15.32
N GLY A 927 9.98 -7.49 -16.62
CA GLY A 927 9.54 -8.41 -17.66
C GLY A 927 8.05 -8.26 -18.01
N ARG A 928 7.66 -8.76 -19.18
CA ARG A 928 6.25 -8.89 -19.57
C ARG A 928 5.58 -10.02 -18.81
N THR A 929 4.37 -9.79 -18.32
CA THR A 929 3.59 -10.79 -17.61
C THR A 929 2.36 -11.22 -18.41
N PHE A 930 2.07 -12.51 -18.44
CA PHE A 930 0.88 -13.08 -19.05
C PHE A 930 0.14 -13.88 -18.00
N SER A 931 -1.09 -13.50 -17.66
CA SER A 931 -1.88 -14.23 -16.68
C SER A 931 -3.22 -14.63 -17.21
N MET A 932 -3.70 -15.78 -16.78
CA MET A 932 -5.02 -16.31 -17.11
C MET A 932 -5.69 -16.76 -15.81
N GLY A 933 -6.93 -16.31 -15.60
CA GLY A 933 -7.73 -16.67 -14.44
C GLY A 933 -9.10 -17.19 -14.87
N VAL A 934 -9.63 -18.09 -14.06
CA VAL A 934 -11.01 -18.58 -14.16
C VAL A 934 -11.68 -18.41 -12.82
N SER A 935 -12.89 -17.86 -12.80
CA SER A 935 -13.72 -17.77 -11.60
C SER A 935 -15.08 -18.42 -11.84
N TYR A 936 -15.61 -19.01 -10.76
CA TYR A 936 -16.93 -19.61 -10.70
C TYR A 936 -17.64 -19.12 -9.44
N GLY A 937 -18.81 -18.51 -9.63
CA GLY A 937 -19.56 -17.92 -8.52
C GLY A 937 -21.04 -17.76 -8.83
N LYS A 938 -21.79 -17.40 -7.75
CA LYS A 938 -23.22 -17.12 -7.79
C LYS A 938 -23.53 -15.95 -6.87
#